data_4953ed0a24139a8b0356e37c14c9ea4a
#
_entry.id   4953ed0a24139a8b0356e37c14c9ea4a
#
_cell.length_a   1.000
_cell.length_b   1.000
_cell.length_c   1.000
_cell.angle_alpha   90.00
_cell.angle_beta   90.00
_cell.angle_gamma   90.00
#
_symmetry.space_group_name_H-M   'P 1'
#
loop_
_entity.id
_entity.type
_entity.pdbx_description
1 polymer ?
#
loop_
_entity_poly.entity_id
_entity_poly.type
_entity_poly.pdbx_seq_one_letter_code
_entity_poly.pdbx_strand_id
1 'polypeptide(L)'
;MTEISAQLSQQQLIGNMAFRHGSPDQIMLISGGPKSHLAKWSMFAAPPKMRAVIRQPSRSSMPAAAPHSPIAGNISLIEEKCDLRAEIEEWKHGSWYHSVTLVASNVADLLNKLQPITPQQPFFHPTCNGMPNNPFWSGAMAYDMMQWTQPLLLQHPPQEGNLLSILWLVEGGVLHERNNDDIRVFGSNSSWAKLAAEALLSLTPHMVTNTPESRHETTTHSNEIHMANIERVKEGIVAGQVYQVNVGKHWQGPIGHPLEVFKHLTQSNPAPYSVYIEAEDIGFALASSSPESLLDCDEQHIRTSPIKGTCLQGSTPKQAAALRNAMIEDEKERAEHRMLVDLMRNDLSSVCEVGSVEINRFDVEVYSNVQHLVSHITGKFRPEQNGKTAFQSIFPGGSITGCPRTMVCAVIDELEQHPRSFWTGSAGWVDVHSGASSWNILIRTLEAHKTSTGWNGSIGAGGGITIASDAAKEVSEAIWKGAALRVAAGWMECDDENVPRGDLEIHPINHQEIQQKEDRYASVQTLQQCIERGSSCGVLFIDNLDSFSLNVADAIAQSGHDVTVLSGRSQKAEMWSEPSALFDLLERLQPTHIVLGPGPGTPEDVPLTLALAHHALAGQLVVPILGVCLGHQALALADGMMVIPSPNGPVHGVPVQIEHDATGIFENSKSPSAYTRYNSLIVKEQTNHSLIINAREVGSSLIMGFHHPTFPVHGIQFHPESIGSPEGRALIREFLRISSDG
;
A
#
# COMPACT_ATOMS: atom_id res chain seq x y z
N MET A 1 -7.33 33.65 21.60
CA MET A 1 -8.13 32.99 20.56
C MET A 1 -8.68 34.10 19.68
N THR A 2 -8.27 34.18 18.42
CA THR A 2 -8.87 35.11 17.46
C THR A 2 -9.54 34.23 16.41
N GLU A 3 -10.84 33.98 16.60
CA GLU A 3 -11.67 33.51 15.49
C GLU A 3 -11.70 34.62 14.46
N ILE A 4 -11.23 34.32 13.27
CA ILE A 4 -11.25 35.28 12.17
C ILE A 4 -12.59 35.06 11.47
N SER A 5 -13.51 36.01 11.64
CA SER A 5 -14.77 35.99 10.89
C SER A 5 -14.62 36.43 9.42
N ALA A 6 -13.48 36.16 8.80
CA ALA A 6 -13.27 36.41 7.39
C ALA A 6 -13.55 35.11 6.61
N GLN A 7 -14.59 35.09 5.82
CA GLN A 7 -14.87 34.02 4.86
C GLN A 7 -13.90 34.19 3.67
N LEU A 8 -12.76 33.49 3.71
CA LEU A 8 -11.81 33.40 2.62
C LEU A 8 -11.90 32.02 1.99
N SER A 9 -12.08 31.96 0.68
CA SER A 9 -12.07 30.68 -0.02
C SER A 9 -10.69 30.05 -0.01
N GLN A 10 -10.64 28.73 -0.14
CA GLN A 10 -9.40 27.97 -0.26
C GLN A 10 -8.45 28.54 -1.33
N GLN A 11 -8.99 28.97 -2.49
CA GLN A 11 -8.22 29.56 -3.58
C GLN A 11 -7.58 30.90 -3.19
N GLN A 12 -8.26 31.69 -2.39
CA GLN A 12 -7.71 32.94 -1.87
C GLN A 12 -6.56 32.69 -0.91
N LEU A 13 -6.63 31.63 -0.07
CA LEU A 13 -5.53 31.25 0.81
C LEU A 13 -4.33 30.72 0.05
N ILE A 14 -4.53 29.90 -0.99
CA ILE A 14 -3.44 29.40 -1.86
C ILE A 14 -2.73 30.56 -2.59
N GLY A 15 -3.50 31.55 -3.01
CA GLY A 15 -2.99 32.71 -3.77
C GLY A 15 -2.26 33.76 -2.91
N ASN A 16 -2.48 33.79 -1.61
CA ASN A 16 -2.06 34.88 -0.73
C ASN A 16 -1.26 34.37 0.49
N MET A 17 0.03 34.51 0.45
CA MET A 17 0.95 34.01 1.46
C MET A 17 1.48 35.12 2.41
N ALA A 18 0.74 36.22 2.57
CA ALA A 18 1.14 37.39 3.36
C ALA A 18 1.39 37.14 4.86
N PHE A 19 0.87 36.01 5.39
CA PHE A 19 1.12 35.60 6.79
C PHE A 19 2.45 34.84 6.98
N ARG A 20 3.29 34.73 5.93
CA ARG A 20 4.58 34.05 5.98
C ARG A 20 5.70 35.02 6.29
N HIS A 21 6.18 34.91 7.51
CA HIS A 21 7.42 35.57 7.93
C HIS A 21 8.36 34.51 8.51
N GLY A 22 9.39 34.12 7.77
CA GLY A 22 10.34 33.08 8.21
C GLY A 22 11.10 32.44 7.06
N SER A 23 11.27 31.12 7.10
CA SER A 23 11.87 30.37 6.00
C SER A 23 10.99 30.44 4.73
N PRO A 24 11.58 30.36 3.54
CA PRO A 24 10.82 30.39 2.29
C PRO A 24 10.07 29.09 2.02
N ASP A 25 10.38 28.00 2.75
CA ASP A 25 9.80 26.68 2.54
C ASP A 25 8.28 26.68 2.74
N GLN A 26 7.58 25.90 1.93
CA GLN A 26 6.12 25.89 1.87
C GLN A 26 5.57 24.49 2.06
N ILE A 27 4.52 24.38 2.88
CA ILE A 27 3.77 23.13 3.08
C ILE A 27 2.27 23.49 3.11
N MET A 28 1.53 22.93 2.17
CA MET A 28 0.07 23.02 2.12
C MET A 28 -0.50 21.62 1.95
N LEU A 29 -1.36 21.20 2.86
CA LEU A 29 -2.18 20.00 2.74
C LEU A 29 -3.61 20.46 2.45
N ILE A 30 -4.11 20.16 1.27
CA ILE A 30 -5.35 20.75 0.77
C ILE A 30 -6.38 19.65 0.55
N SER A 31 -7.50 19.75 1.24
CA SER A 31 -8.65 18.91 0.99
C SER A 31 -9.52 19.53 -0.10
N GLY A 32 -9.28 19.15 -1.35
CA GLY A 32 -10.02 19.60 -2.54
C GLY A 32 -11.16 18.65 -2.94
N GLY A 33 -11.78 18.90 -4.08
CA GLY A 33 -12.86 18.07 -4.63
C GLY A 33 -14.22 18.26 -3.96
N PRO A 34 -15.16 17.32 -4.13
CA PRO A 34 -16.47 17.37 -3.51
C PRO A 34 -16.40 17.38 -1.98
N LYS A 35 -17.39 17.99 -1.31
CA LYS A 35 -17.48 17.95 0.14
C LYS A 35 -17.70 16.51 0.59
N SER A 36 -16.81 15.99 1.43
CA SER A 36 -16.87 14.62 1.94
C SER A 36 -16.40 14.52 3.38
N HIS A 37 -16.65 13.39 4.02
CA HIS A 37 -16.11 13.10 5.34
C HIS A 37 -14.57 13.00 5.37
N LEU A 38 -13.93 12.82 4.22
CA LEU A 38 -12.47 12.76 4.05
C LEU A 38 -11.85 14.15 3.85
N ALA A 39 -12.61 15.10 3.31
CA ALA A 39 -12.12 16.39 2.83
C ALA A 39 -12.66 17.55 3.66
N LYS A 40 -12.43 17.56 4.98
CA LYS A 40 -12.96 18.57 5.89
C LYS A 40 -12.05 19.77 6.06
N TRP A 41 -10.76 19.55 6.19
CA TRP A 41 -9.78 20.55 6.59
C TRP A 41 -8.66 20.67 5.57
N SER A 42 -8.27 21.92 5.31
CA SER A 42 -7.01 22.24 4.64
C SER A 42 -6.07 22.93 5.62
N MET A 43 -4.79 22.61 5.53
CA MET A 43 -3.74 23.17 6.38
C MET A 43 -2.72 23.95 5.54
N PHE A 44 -2.40 25.15 6.00
CA PHE A 44 -1.32 25.97 5.48
C PHE A 44 -0.32 26.17 6.62
N ALA A 45 0.80 25.48 6.57
CA ALA A 45 1.79 25.54 7.64
C ALA A 45 2.42 26.95 7.76
N ALA A 46 2.68 27.36 9.00
CA ALA A 46 3.56 28.49 9.25
C ALA A 46 4.97 28.18 8.71
N PRO A 47 5.78 29.22 8.37
CA PRO A 47 7.16 28.99 7.95
C PRO A 47 7.91 28.12 8.96
N PRO A 48 8.39 26.93 8.55
CA PRO A 48 9.04 26.00 9.46
C PRO A 48 10.40 26.50 9.89
N LYS A 49 10.82 26.10 11.11
CA LYS A 49 12.13 26.43 11.67
C LYS A 49 13.07 25.23 11.77
N MET A 50 12.56 24.06 11.57
CA MET A 50 13.31 22.80 11.61
C MET A 50 12.82 21.88 10.50
N ARG A 51 13.74 21.16 9.86
CA ARG A 51 13.41 20.13 8.87
C ARG A 51 14.36 18.94 8.99
N ALA A 52 13.90 17.78 8.54
CA ALA A 52 14.67 16.56 8.37
C ALA A 52 14.79 16.28 6.87
N VAL A 53 16.01 16.19 6.37
CA VAL A 53 16.31 15.93 4.96
C VAL A 53 16.98 14.57 4.84
N ILE A 54 16.44 13.72 3.98
CA ILE A 54 16.96 12.38 3.71
C ILE A 54 17.37 12.32 2.25
N ARG A 55 18.60 11.88 2.00
CA ARG A 55 19.16 11.77 0.66
C ARG A 55 19.60 10.34 0.38
N GLN A 56 19.62 9.99 -0.91
CA GLN A 56 20.16 8.70 -1.35
C GLN A 56 21.62 8.57 -0.90
N PRO A 57 21.95 7.53 -0.14
CA PRO A 57 23.32 7.28 0.27
C PRO A 57 24.20 6.83 -0.90
N SER A 58 25.51 6.91 -0.72
CA SER A 58 26.49 6.39 -1.67
C SER A 58 26.31 4.89 -1.88
N ARG A 59 26.39 4.43 -3.12
CA ARG A 59 26.29 3.00 -3.46
C ARG A 59 27.35 2.16 -2.73
N SER A 60 28.50 2.72 -2.43
CA SER A 60 29.56 2.05 -1.66
C SER A 60 29.21 1.83 -0.18
N SER A 61 28.24 2.58 0.36
CA SER A 61 27.75 2.41 1.74
C SER A 61 26.53 1.51 1.85
N MET A 62 25.99 1.03 0.73
CA MET A 62 24.87 0.09 0.67
C MET A 62 25.38 -1.34 0.53
N PRO A 63 24.66 -2.36 1.05
CA PRO A 63 24.97 -3.75 0.73
C PRO A 63 25.03 -3.97 -0.77
N ALA A 64 25.85 -4.91 -1.22
CA ALA A 64 25.88 -5.28 -2.63
C ALA A 64 24.52 -5.90 -2.98
N ALA A 65 23.76 -5.26 -3.87
CA ALA A 65 22.55 -5.87 -4.42
C ALA A 65 23.00 -7.02 -5.34
N ALA A 66 22.60 -8.25 -5.01
CA ALA A 66 22.76 -9.35 -5.96
C ALA A 66 21.82 -9.10 -7.15
N PRO A 67 22.25 -9.38 -8.38
CA PRO A 67 21.39 -9.29 -9.54
C PRO A 67 20.16 -10.18 -9.32
N HIS A 68 18.98 -9.62 -9.56
CA HIS A 68 17.73 -10.40 -9.54
C HIS A 68 16.95 -10.14 -10.83
N SER A 69 16.21 -11.14 -11.27
CA SER A 69 15.22 -11.04 -12.34
C SER A 69 13.93 -11.70 -11.85
N PRO A 70 13.10 -10.93 -11.14
CA PRO A 70 11.91 -11.48 -10.49
C PRO A 70 10.88 -12.04 -11.49
N ILE A 71 10.80 -11.51 -12.71
CA ILE A 71 9.97 -12.09 -13.78
C ILE A 71 10.44 -13.51 -14.14
N ALA A 72 11.74 -13.78 -14.04
CA ALA A 72 12.32 -15.12 -14.24
C ALA A 72 12.36 -15.97 -12.95
N GLY A 73 11.72 -15.53 -11.86
CA GLY A 73 11.66 -16.25 -10.58
C GLY A 73 12.88 -16.06 -9.68
N ASN A 74 13.82 -15.20 -10.03
CA ASN A 74 15.02 -14.96 -9.23
C ASN A 74 14.92 -13.64 -8.48
N ILE A 75 14.69 -13.69 -7.15
CA ILE A 75 14.69 -12.53 -6.26
C ILE A 75 15.78 -12.67 -5.19
N SER A 76 16.51 -11.60 -4.95
CA SER A 76 17.51 -11.53 -3.88
C SER A 76 16.97 -10.67 -2.74
N LEU A 77 16.61 -11.30 -1.63
CA LEU A 77 16.18 -10.64 -0.41
C LEU A 77 17.39 -10.26 0.45
N ILE A 78 17.27 -9.14 1.16
CA ILE A 78 18.30 -8.67 2.10
C ILE A 78 17.77 -8.78 3.54
N GLU A 79 18.60 -9.28 4.45
CA GLU A 79 18.31 -9.31 5.88
C GLU A 79 18.87 -8.07 6.59
N GLU A 80 20.03 -7.59 6.18
CA GLU A 80 20.67 -6.39 6.74
C GLU A 80 20.51 -5.22 5.78
N LYS A 81 19.88 -4.14 6.25
CA LYS A 81 19.72 -2.89 5.50
C LYS A 81 20.82 -1.90 5.89
N CYS A 82 21.13 -0.99 4.96
CA CYS A 82 21.98 0.16 5.31
C CYS A 82 21.24 1.11 6.27
N ASP A 83 22.01 1.87 7.02
CA ASP A 83 21.50 2.93 7.87
C ASP A 83 20.74 3.98 7.04
N LEU A 84 19.57 4.35 7.54
CA LEU A 84 18.82 5.51 7.07
C LEU A 84 19.33 6.75 7.80
N ARG A 85 19.80 7.75 7.06
CA ARG A 85 20.38 8.98 7.64
C ARG A 85 19.49 10.17 7.32
N ALA A 86 19.09 10.91 8.37
CA ALA A 86 18.36 12.16 8.25
C ALA A 86 19.19 13.31 8.79
N GLU A 87 19.43 14.30 7.96
CA GLU A 87 20.07 15.55 8.34
C GLU A 87 19.01 16.48 8.92
N ILE A 88 19.14 16.82 10.20
CA ILE A 88 18.29 17.78 10.87
C ILE A 88 18.87 19.16 10.69
N GLU A 89 18.09 20.04 10.11
CA GLU A 89 18.46 21.41 9.83
C GLU A 89 17.56 22.39 10.56
N GLU A 90 18.14 23.51 11.03
CA GLU A 90 17.44 24.59 11.71
C GLU A 90 17.56 25.89 10.90
N TRP A 91 16.44 26.61 10.78
CA TRP A 91 16.42 27.93 10.15
C TRP A 91 16.94 29.02 11.08
N LYS A 92 18.10 29.60 10.77
CA LYS A 92 18.77 30.67 11.54
C LYS A 92 19.37 31.67 10.58
N HIS A 93 19.28 32.96 10.93
CA HIS A 93 19.94 34.07 10.19
C HIS A 93 19.66 34.09 8.67
N GLY A 94 18.43 33.63 8.25
CA GLY A 94 18.04 33.64 6.84
C GLY A 94 18.56 32.46 6.02
N SER A 95 19.01 31.38 6.66
CA SER A 95 19.51 30.17 6.00
C SER A 95 19.25 28.93 6.84
N TRP A 96 19.27 27.76 6.19
CA TRP A 96 19.24 26.46 6.84
C TRP A 96 20.63 26.04 7.29
N TYR A 97 20.77 25.61 8.54
CA TYR A 97 22.03 25.13 9.14
C TYR A 97 21.86 23.72 9.65
N HIS A 98 22.78 22.85 9.30
CA HIS A 98 22.86 21.50 9.85
C HIS A 98 22.99 21.55 11.38
N SER A 99 22.16 20.80 12.09
CA SER A 99 22.15 20.71 13.56
C SER A 99 22.68 19.36 14.03
N VAL A 100 22.09 18.26 13.56
CA VAL A 100 22.47 16.90 13.90
C VAL A 100 22.09 15.93 12.79
N THR A 101 22.81 14.82 12.67
CA THR A 101 22.42 13.71 11.79
C THR A 101 21.84 12.58 12.64
N LEU A 102 20.59 12.21 12.38
CA LEU A 102 19.96 11.02 12.96
C LEU A 102 20.27 9.82 12.08
N VAL A 103 20.65 8.71 12.73
CA VAL A 103 20.90 7.43 12.07
C VAL A 103 19.85 6.42 12.54
N ALA A 104 19.14 5.80 11.64
CA ALA A 104 18.02 4.90 11.93
C ALA A 104 18.13 3.62 11.09
N SER A 105 17.57 2.52 11.59
CA SER A 105 17.55 1.23 10.90
C SER A 105 16.43 1.13 9.85
N ASN A 106 15.36 1.92 10.02
CA ASN A 106 14.20 1.94 9.14
C ASN A 106 13.39 3.22 9.35
N VAL A 107 12.28 3.38 8.60
CA VAL A 107 11.45 4.60 8.66
C VAL A 107 10.78 4.78 10.02
N ALA A 108 10.25 3.70 10.62
CA ALA A 108 9.61 3.78 11.94
C ALA A 108 10.61 4.21 13.04
N ASP A 109 11.84 3.66 13.00
CA ASP A 109 12.93 4.03 13.90
C ASP A 109 13.33 5.52 13.70
N LEU A 110 13.39 5.99 12.45
CA LEU A 110 13.63 7.40 12.18
C LEU A 110 12.57 8.30 12.82
N LEU A 111 11.29 7.99 12.58
CA LEU A 111 10.18 8.77 13.15
C LEU A 111 10.18 8.75 14.68
N ASN A 112 10.62 7.65 15.31
CA ASN A 112 10.84 7.59 16.76
C ASN A 112 12.00 8.50 17.19
N LYS A 113 13.07 8.59 16.42
CA LYS A 113 14.22 9.45 16.71
C LYS A 113 13.96 10.94 16.51
N LEU A 114 12.89 11.31 15.80
CA LEU A 114 12.40 12.69 15.75
C LEU A 114 11.70 13.13 17.05
N GLN A 115 11.16 12.19 17.83
CA GLN A 115 10.38 12.49 19.04
C GLN A 115 11.16 13.32 20.09
N PRO A 116 12.43 13.01 20.45
CA PRO A 116 13.18 13.80 21.45
C PRO A 116 13.45 15.24 21.04
N ILE A 117 13.48 15.54 19.75
CA ILE A 117 13.72 16.89 19.23
C ILE A 117 12.42 17.63 18.87
N THR A 118 11.27 16.99 19.06
CA THR A 118 9.95 17.58 18.82
C THR A 118 9.39 18.14 20.11
N PRO A 119 9.07 19.44 20.19
CA PRO A 119 8.47 20.01 21.39
C PRO A 119 7.12 19.36 21.72
N GLN A 120 6.93 18.98 22.98
CA GLN A 120 5.64 18.51 23.49
C GLN A 120 4.89 19.68 24.13
N GLN A 121 4.45 20.60 23.32
CA GLN A 121 3.78 21.82 23.74
C GLN A 121 2.46 21.96 22.98
N PRO A 122 1.29 21.87 23.66
CA PRO A 122 0.01 22.03 23.02
C PRO A 122 -0.12 23.36 22.29
N PHE A 123 -0.81 23.34 21.16
CA PHE A 123 -1.21 24.57 20.49
C PHE A 123 -2.18 25.37 21.39
N PHE A 124 -2.06 26.68 21.40
CA PHE A 124 -2.94 27.55 22.21
C PHE A 124 -4.36 27.65 21.62
N HIS A 125 -4.65 26.94 20.58
CA HIS A 125 -5.89 26.88 19.84
C HIS A 125 -6.47 25.46 19.95
N PRO A 126 -7.80 25.27 20.19
CA PRO A 126 -8.42 23.95 20.19
C PRO A 126 -8.25 23.27 18.82
N THR A 127 -7.86 22.02 18.85
CA THR A 127 -7.70 21.25 17.62
C THR A 127 -9.04 20.88 17.01
N CYS A 128 -8.99 20.60 15.73
CA CYS A 128 -10.09 20.04 14.99
C CYS A 128 -9.99 18.52 15.02
N ASN A 129 -11.10 17.81 15.03
CA ASN A 129 -11.11 16.34 14.97
C ASN A 129 -10.28 15.84 13.79
N GLY A 130 -9.30 14.98 14.07
CA GLY A 130 -8.37 14.42 13.09
C GLY A 130 -7.10 15.24 12.87
N MET A 131 -6.86 16.29 13.66
CA MET A 131 -5.61 17.07 13.65
C MET A 131 -4.87 16.90 14.97
N PRO A 132 -3.50 16.90 14.95
CA PRO A 132 -2.72 16.78 16.18
C PRO A 132 -2.85 18.01 17.10
N ASN A 133 -2.68 17.77 18.39
CA ASN A 133 -2.71 18.84 19.42
C ASN A 133 -1.36 19.50 19.65
N ASN A 134 -0.26 18.86 19.23
CA ASN A 134 1.11 19.28 19.44
C ASN A 134 1.83 19.50 18.10
N PRO A 135 3.00 20.14 18.11
CA PRO A 135 3.86 20.18 16.93
C PRO A 135 4.08 18.79 16.33
N PHE A 136 4.03 18.72 15.02
CA PHE A 136 4.08 17.48 14.26
C PHE A 136 4.95 17.63 13.02
N TRP A 137 5.38 16.51 12.44
CA TRP A 137 6.18 16.50 11.21
C TRP A 137 5.28 16.35 9.99
N SER A 138 5.49 17.16 8.98
CA SER A 138 4.75 17.10 7.71
C SER A 138 5.69 17.26 6.53
N GLY A 139 5.44 16.51 5.47
CA GLY A 139 6.27 16.56 4.27
C GLY A 139 5.99 15.39 3.32
N ALA A 140 7.04 14.92 2.64
CA ALA A 140 6.92 13.87 1.65
C ALA A 140 8.06 12.85 1.73
N MET A 141 7.76 11.61 1.34
CA MET A 141 8.68 10.47 1.18
C MET A 141 8.57 9.91 -0.23
N ALA A 142 9.69 9.79 -0.93
CA ALA A 142 9.78 9.20 -2.25
C ALA A 142 9.45 7.69 -2.21
N TYR A 143 8.98 7.14 -3.34
CA TYR A 143 8.78 5.70 -3.51
C TYR A 143 10.05 4.90 -3.18
N ASP A 144 11.21 5.42 -3.56
CA ASP A 144 12.51 4.76 -3.40
C ASP A 144 12.91 4.55 -1.92
N MET A 145 12.21 5.20 -0.95
CA MET A 145 12.28 4.87 0.47
C MET A 145 11.82 3.44 0.77
N MET A 146 11.19 2.75 -0.20
CA MET A 146 10.85 1.33 -0.07
C MET A 146 12.04 0.44 0.29
N GLN A 147 13.27 0.83 -0.04
CA GLN A 147 14.49 0.13 0.34
C GLN A 147 14.65 -0.02 1.87
N TRP A 148 13.96 0.78 2.67
CA TRP A 148 13.95 0.68 4.14
C TRP A 148 12.65 0.11 4.71
N THR A 149 11.64 -0.12 3.88
CA THR A 149 10.38 -0.77 4.29
C THR A 149 10.27 -2.21 3.78
N GLN A 150 10.79 -2.51 2.58
CA GLN A 150 10.78 -3.85 2.00
C GLN A 150 12.16 -4.52 2.13
N PRO A 151 12.26 -5.86 2.21
CA PRO A 151 13.55 -6.59 2.29
C PRO A 151 14.23 -6.67 0.92
N LEU A 152 14.38 -5.54 0.25
CA LEU A 152 14.85 -5.43 -1.14
C LEU A 152 15.72 -4.20 -1.32
N LEU A 153 16.76 -4.30 -2.15
CA LEU A 153 17.52 -3.17 -2.67
C LEU A 153 17.20 -2.95 -4.15
N LEU A 154 17.01 -1.70 -4.54
CA LEU A 154 16.82 -1.33 -5.94
C LEU A 154 18.11 -1.55 -6.74
N GLN A 155 17.99 -2.10 -7.95
CA GLN A 155 19.09 -2.17 -8.93
C GLN A 155 19.30 -0.82 -9.62
N HIS A 156 18.22 -0.05 -9.77
CA HIS A 156 18.19 1.28 -10.39
C HIS A 156 17.80 2.36 -9.38
N PRO A 157 18.54 2.51 -8.23
CA PRO A 157 18.21 3.50 -7.22
C PRO A 157 18.43 4.92 -7.74
N PRO A 158 17.86 5.94 -7.07
CA PRO A 158 18.21 7.34 -7.32
C PRO A 158 19.73 7.56 -7.23
N GLN A 159 20.22 8.61 -7.91
CA GLN A 159 21.64 8.99 -7.82
C GLN A 159 21.98 9.42 -6.40
N GLU A 160 23.25 9.20 -6.00
CA GLU A 160 23.78 9.68 -4.71
C GLU A 160 23.48 11.17 -4.50
N GLY A 161 22.99 11.49 -3.31
CA GLY A 161 22.61 12.86 -2.95
C GLY A 161 21.21 13.30 -3.39
N ASN A 162 20.51 12.55 -4.25
CA ASN A 162 19.13 12.87 -4.61
C ASN A 162 18.23 12.83 -3.37
N LEU A 163 17.26 13.73 -3.33
CA LEU A 163 16.29 13.82 -2.24
C LEU A 163 15.38 12.59 -2.23
N LEU A 164 15.32 11.92 -1.07
CA LEU A 164 14.41 10.79 -0.82
C LEU A 164 13.23 11.19 0.08
N SER A 165 13.47 12.11 1.01
CA SER A 165 12.41 12.60 1.88
C SER A 165 12.77 13.98 2.43
N ILE A 166 11.74 14.76 2.68
CA ILE A 166 11.85 16.02 3.41
C ILE A 166 10.63 16.17 4.30
N LEU A 167 10.88 16.35 5.59
CA LEU A 167 9.85 16.55 6.60
C LEU A 167 10.16 17.83 7.38
N TRP A 168 9.17 18.66 7.63
CA TRP A 168 9.29 19.88 8.42
C TRP A 168 8.52 19.75 9.72
N LEU A 169 9.08 20.31 10.78
CA LEU A 169 8.38 20.49 12.05
C LEU A 169 7.38 21.63 11.93
N VAL A 170 6.10 21.30 12.00
CA VAL A 170 4.99 22.26 11.97
C VAL A 170 4.63 22.64 13.39
N GLU A 171 4.92 23.88 13.74
CA GLU A 171 4.64 24.46 15.07
C GLU A 171 3.42 25.40 15.06
N GLY A 172 2.82 25.62 13.89
CA GLY A 172 1.65 26.47 13.70
C GLY A 172 1.23 26.54 12.25
N GLY A 173 0.09 27.17 12.02
CA GLY A 173 -0.46 27.30 10.67
C GLY A 173 -1.85 27.89 10.65
N VAL A 174 -2.45 27.83 9.48
CA VAL A 174 -3.82 28.21 9.21
C VAL A 174 -4.61 26.97 8.80
N LEU A 175 -5.74 26.73 9.47
CA LEU A 175 -6.71 25.69 9.11
C LEU A 175 -7.91 26.34 8.42
N HIS A 176 -8.35 25.75 7.33
CA HIS A 176 -9.54 26.15 6.60
C HIS A 176 -10.55 25.00 6.62
N GLU A 177 -11.72 25.25 7.18
CA GLU A 177 -12.85 24.31 7.17
C GLU A 177 -13.69 24.52 5.91
N ARG A 178 -13.76 23.50 5.08
CA ARG A 178 -14.40 23.59 3.76
C ARG A 178 -15.91 23.74 3.77
N ASN A 179 -16.59 23.29 4.84
CA ASN A 179 -18.05 23.25 4.85
C ASN A 179 -18.68 24.64 4.99
N ASN A 180 -18.02 25.50 5.77
CA ASN A 180 -18.50 26.85 6.12
C ASN A 180 -17.48 27.95 5.80
N ASP A 181 -16.33 27.58 5.18
CA ASP A 181 -15.18 28.46 4.90
C ASP A 181 -14.62 29.16 6.17
N ASP A 182 -14.74 28.51 7.34
CA ASP A 182 -14.17 28.99 8.58
C ASP A 182 -12.64 28.85 8.57
N ILE A 183 -11.99 29.91 9.08
CA ILE A 183 -10.53 29.96 9.20
C ILE A 183 -10.14 29.96 10.67
N ARG A 184 -9.19 29.12 11.01
CA ARG A 184 -8.60 29.03 12.36
C ARG A 184 -7.09 29.12 12.29
N VAL A 185 -6.52 29.97 13.12
CA VAL A 185 -5.06 30.05 13.26
C VAL A 185 -4.65 29.25 14.49
N PHE A 186 -3.68 28.35 14.32
CA PHE A 186 -3.15 27.52 15.39
C PHE A 186 -1.62 27.69 15.51
N GLY A 187 -1.07 27.40 16.70
CA GLY A 187 0.38 27.45 16.88
C GLY A 187 0.79 27.38 18.34
N SER A 188 2.03 26.95 18.58
CA SER A 188 2.69 27.02 19.88
C SER A 188 3.16 28.45 20.20
N ASN A 189 3.35 29.30 19.17
CA ASN A 189 3.75 30.71 19.31
C ASN A 189 2.55 31.65 19.15
N SER A 190 2.08 32.19 20.28
CA SER A 190 0.90 33.09 20.30
C SER A 190 1.15 34.43 19.57
N SER A 191 2.38 34.92 19.52
CA SER A 191 2.74 36.17 18.83
C SER A 191 2.65 35.98 17.31
N TRP A 192 3.16 34.87 16.78
CA TRP A 192 3.04 34.55 15.37
C TRP A 192 1.57 34.40 14.96
N ALA A 193 0.77 33.69 15.76
CA ALA A 193 -0.63 33.47 15.44
C ALA A 193 -1.45 34.76 15.42
N LYS A 194 -1.14 35.73 16.25
CA LYS A 194 -1.75 37.07 16.18
C LYS A 194 -1.40 37.80 14.89
N LEU A 195 -0.11 37.82 14.51
CA LEU A 195 0.35 38.42 13.26
C LEU A 195 -0.28 37.75 12.04
N ALA A 196 -0.37 36.42 12.04
CA ALA A 196 -1.03 35.67 10.98
C ALA A 196 -2.53 36.01 10.87
N ALA A 197 -3.23 36.14 12.01
CA ALA A 197 -4.63 36.53 12.05
C ALA A 197 -4.84 37.95 11.49
N GLU A 198 -4.01 38.90 11.87
CA GLU A 198 -4.06 40.29 11.36
C GLU A 198 -3.78 40.34 9.84
N ALA A 199 -2.81 39.57 9.37
CA ALA A 199 -2.48 39.47 7.95
C ALA A 199 -3.65 38.88 7.14
N LEU A 200 -4.29 37.83 7.63
CA LEU A 200 -5.45 37.19 6.98
C LEU A 200 -6.65 38.13 6.83
N LEU A 201 -6.89 39.02 7.82
CA LEU A 201 -7.95 40.04 7.74
C LEU A 201 -7.70 41.10 6.69
N SER A 202 -6.44 41.31 6.29
CA SER A 202 -6.04 42.29 5.27
C SER A 202 -5.97 41.72 3.86
N LEU A 203 -6.21 40.41 3.65
CA LEU A 203 -6.13 39.79 2.35
C LEU A 203 -7.19 40.32 1.37
N THR A 204 -6.75 40.70 0.19
CA THR A 204 -7.64 41.03 -0.94
C THR A 204 -7.79 39.81 -1.85
N PRO A 205 -8.97 39.57 -2.41
CA PRO A 205 -9.18 38.47 -3.33
C PRO A 205 -8.29 38.63 -4.58
N HIS A 206 -7.36 37.72 -4.77
CA HIS A 206 -6.61 37.60 -6.02
C HIS A 206 -7.04 36.32 -6.73
N MET A 207 -7.76 36.47 -7.83
CA MET A 207 -8.03 35.39 -8.79
C MET A 207 -6.91 35.39 -9.83
N VAL A 208 -6.15 34.31 -9.88
CA VAL A 208 -5.15 34.12 -10.94
C VAL A 208 -5.83 33.38 -12.09
N THR A 209 -5.91 34.03 -13.24
CA THR A 209 -6.51 33.49 -14.48
C THR A 209 -5.48 33.36 -15.61
N ASN A 210 -4.23 33.05 -15.30
CA ASN A 210 -3.22 32.89 -16.33
C ASN A 210 -3.28 31.47 -16.90
N THR A 211 -3.57 31.37 -18.19
CA THR A 211 -3.37 30.14 -18.98
C THR A 211 -1.89 29.79 -18.95
N PRO A 212 -1.50 28.52 -18.71
CA PRO A 212 -0.10 28.12 -18.74
C PRO A 212 0.51 28.45 -20.11
N GLU A 213 1.76 28.93 -20.11
CA GLU A 213 2.50 29.10 -21.35
C GLU A 213 2.76 27.72 -21.98
N SER A 214 2.60 27.63 -23.31
CA SER A 214 2.88 26.40 -24.06
C SER A 214 4.37 26.03 -23.98
N ARG A 215 4.67 24.78 -23.63
CA ARG A 215 6.00 24.22 -23.43
C ARG A 215 6.09 22.82 -23.99
N HIS A 216 7.29 22.31 -24.19
CA HIS A 216 7.50 20.97 -24.74
C HIS A 216 7.95 19.99 -23.66
N GLU A 217 7.37 18.80 -23.70
CA GLU A 217 7.76 17.67 -22.85
C GLU A 217 8.56 16.61 -23.63
N THR A 218 9.25 15.77 -22.90
CA THR A 218 9.85 14.52 -23.37
C THR A 218 9.35 13.35 -22.51
N THR A 219 9.36 12.15 -23.05
CA THR A 219 8.95 10.94 -22.31
C THR A 219 10.14 10.02 -22.09
N THR A 220 10.22 9.37 -20.91
CA THR A 220 11.29 8.42 -20.59
C THR A 220 11.18 7.13 -21.40
N HIS A 221 9.96 6.68 -21.69
CA HIS A 221 9.70 5.47 -22.46
C HIS A 221 8.72 5.76 -23.59
N SER A 222 9.01 5.23 -24.75
CA SER A 222 8.04 5.24 -25.86
C SER A 222 6.82 4.36 -25.53
N ASN A 223 5.74 4.52 -26.28
CA ASN A 223 4.55 3.68 -26.10
C ASN A 223 4.86 2.20 -26.37
N GLU A 224 5.77 1.91 -27.31
CA GLU A 224 6.21 0.56 -27.68
C GLU A 224 6.95 -0.11 -26.53
N ILE A 225 7.86 0.61 -25.86
CA ILE A 225 8.57 0.09 -24.68
C ILE A 225 7.56 -0.17 -23.55
N HIS A 226 6.61 0.73 -23.32
CA HIS A 226 5.61 0.54 -22.29
C HIS A 226 4.71 -0.67 -22.60
N MET A 227 4.27 -0.85 -23.85
CA MET A 227 3.54 -2.06 -24.27
C MET A 227 4.36 -3.34 -24.07
N ALA A 228 5.66 -3.32 -24.42
CA ALA A 228 6.53 -4.46 -24.19
C ALA A 228 6.67 -4.82 -22.71
N ASN A 229 6.79 -3.82 -21.82
CA ASN A 229 6.81 -4.02 -20.38
C ASN A 229 5.50 -4.64 -19.87
N ILE A 230 4.34 -4.23 -20.39
CA ILE A 230 3.03 -4.81 -20.06
C ILE A 230 2.99 -6.30 -20.43
N GLU A 231 3.45 -6.67 -21.64
CA GLU A 231 3.48 -8.08 -22.05
C GLU A 231 4.46 -8.91 -21.18
N ARG A 232 5.62 -8.37 -20.78
CA ARG A 232 6.53 -9.02 -19.82
C ARG A 232 5.86 -9.26 -18.45
N VAL A 233 5.07 -8.31 -17.96
CA VAL A 233 4.27 -8.52 -16.72
C VAL A 233 3.33 -9.69 -16.90
N LYS A 234 2.61 -9.79 -18.03
CA LYS A 234 1.69 -10.90 -18.30
C LYS A 234 2.41 -12.25 -18.35
N GLU A 235 3.63 -12.30 -18.91
CA GLU A 235 4.48 -13.49 -18.85
C GLU A 235 4.79 -13.88 -17.39
N GLY A 236 5.17 -12.92 -16.54
CA GLY A 236 5.39 -13.15 -15.12
C GLY A 236 4.15 -13.63 -14.36
N ILE A 237 2.96 -13.13 -14.75
CA ILE A 237 1.68 -13.58 -14.20
C ILE A 237 1.41 -15.04 -14.59
N VAL A 238 1.62 -15.42 -15.85
CA VAL A 238 1.45 -16.81 -16.31
C VAL A 238 2.41 -17.76 -15.61
N ALA A 239 3.64 -17.32 -15.36
CA ALA A 239 4.66 -18.07 -14.61
C ALA A 239 4.38 -18.16 -13.10
N GLY A 240 3.36 -17.43 -12.58
CA GLY A 240 3.00 -17.42 -11.16
C GLY A 240 3.89 -16.56 -10.28
N GLN A 241 4.77 -15.73 -10.85
CA GLN A 241 5.69 -14.88 -10.09
C GLN A 241 5.01 -13.65 -9.46
N VAL A 242 3.98 -13.13 -10.12
CA VAL A 242 3.18 -11.99 -9.67
C VAL A 242 1.70 -12.20 -10.04
N TYR A 243 0.80 -11.46 -9.37
CA TYR A 243 -0.64 -11.52 -9.66
C TYR A 243 -1.10 -10.25 -10.38
N GLN A 244 -0.56 -9.11 -9.99
CA GLN A 244 -0.77 -7.80 -10.59
C GLN A 244 0.48 -6.95 -10.38
N VAL A 245 0.86 -6.16 -11.38
CA VAL A 245 1.97 -5.18 -11.28
C VAL A 245 1.49 -3.83 -11.79
N ASN A 246 1.72 -2.76 -11.05
CA ASN A 246 1.49 -1.41 -11.53
C ASN A 246 2.71 -0.93 -12.30
N VAL A 247 2.59 -0.67 -13.59
CA VAL A 247 3.67 -0.19 -14.45
C VAL A 247 3.32 1.18 -15.00
N GLY A 248 4.30 2.08 -15.05
CA GLY A 248 4.10 3.43 -15.50
C GLY A 248 5.18 3.95 -16.45
N LYS A 249 4.97 5.19 -16.86
CA LYS A 249 5.92 5.98 -17.66
C LYS A 249 5.94 7.41 -17.16
N HIS A 250 7.03 8.13 -17.47
CA HIS A 250 7.20 9.51 -17.07
C HIS A 250 7.26 10.45 -18.28
N TRP A 251 6.78 11.66 -18.05
CA TRP A 251 6.97 12.84 -18.89
C TRP A 251 7.76 13.88 -18.10
N GLN A 252 8.67 14.57 -18.75
CA GLN A 252 9.48 15.61 -18.13
C GLN A 252 9.70 16.79 -19.09
N GLY A 253 9.87 17.97 -18.54
CA GLY A 253 10.11 19.15 -19.34
C GLY A 253 10.11 20.44 -18.51
N PRO A 254 10.44 21.58 -19.15
CA PRO A 254 10.39 22.88 -18.51
C PRO A 254 8.96 23.22 -18.09
N ILE A 255 8.82 23.87 -16.94
CA ILE A 255 7.54 24.35 -16.40
C ILE A 255 7.66 25.80 -15.94
N GLY A 256 6.52 26.45 -15.65
CA GLY A 256 6.46 27.67 -14.87
C GLY A 256 6.82 27.42 -13.40
N HIS A 257 6.51 28.40 -12.53
CA HIS A 257 6.68 28.19 -11.10
C HIS A 257 5.74 27.05 -10.63
N PRO A 258 6.22 26.06 -9.85
CA PRO A 258 5.40 24.90 -9.41
C PRO A 258 4.11 25.29 -8.69
N LEU A 259 4.11 26.41 -7.95
CA LEU A 259 2.89 26.92 -7.31
C LEU A 259 1.79 27.29 -8.31
N GLU A 260 2.14 27.81 -9.49
CA GLU A 260 1.15 28.12 -10.54
C GLU A 260 0.55 26.82 -11.10
N VAL A 261 1.38 25.78 -11.29
CA VAL A 261 0.88 24.45 -11.67
C VAL A 261 -0.09 23.92 -10.61
N PHE A 262 0.24 24.05 -9.33
CA PHE A 262 -0.63 23.63 -8.24
C PHE A 262 -1.96 24.40 -8.19
N LYS A 263 -1.94 25.73 -8.42
CA LYS A 263 -3.16 26.55 -8.52
C LYS A 263 -4.07 26.06 -9.61
N HIS A 264 -3.53 25.76 -10.80
CA HIS A 264 -4.29 25.18 -11.90
C HIS A 264 -4.90 23.82 -11.52
N LEU A 265 -4.13 22.93 -10.92
CA LEU A 265 -4.60 21.62 -10.49
C LEU A 265 -5.75 21.70 -9.47
N THR A 266 -5.64 22.58 -8.48
CA THR A 266 -6.68 22.72 -7.45
C THR A 266 -7.99 23.32 -8.00
N GLN A 267 -7.95 23.93 -9.18
CA GLN A 267 -9.12 24.45 -9.88
C GLN A 267 -9.71 23.44 -10.87
N SER A 268 -8.86 22.83 -11.70
CA SER A 268 -9.30 21.94 -12.79
C SER A 268 -9.50 20.49 -12.38
N ASN A 269 -8.72 20.01 -11.40
CA ASN A 269 -8.75 18.62 -10.92
C ASN A 269 -8.59 18.56 -9.40
N PRO A 270 -9.49 19.18 -8.60
CA PRO A 270 -9.40 19.18 -7.15
C PRO A 270 -9.57 17.78 -6.58
N ALA A 271 -8.78 17.42 -5.56
CA ALA A 271 -8.79 16.11 -4.92
C ALA A 271 -8.65 16.20 -3.39
N PRO A 272 -9.13 15.19 -2.62
CA PRO A 272 -9.19 15.27 -1.16
C PRO A 272 -7.83 15.31 -0.46
N TYR A 273 -6.78 14.81 -1.09
CA TYR A 273 -5.42 14.72 -0.52
C TYR A 273 -4.40 15.49 -1.36
N SER A 274 -4.76 16.69 -1.80
CA SER A 274 -3.85 17.55 -2.57
C SER A 274 -2.74 18.11 -1.68
N VAL A 275 -1.52 18.20 -2.22
CA VAL A 275 -0.34 18.65 -1.48
C VAL A 275 0.49 19.62 -2.35
N TYR A 276 0.92 20.72 -1.75
CA TYR A 276 2.00 21.54 -2.27
C TYR A 276 3.12 21.63 -1.26
N ILE A 277 4.32 21.33 -1.70
CA ILE A 277 5.55 21.42 -0.93
C ILE A 277 6.59 22.15 -1.76
N GLU A 278 7.35 23.06 -1.12
CA GLU A 278 8.49 23.72 -1.75
C GLU A 278 9.62 23.92 -0.74
N ALA A 279 10.83 23.51 -1.11
CA ALA A 279 12.09 23.79 -0.43
C ALA A 279 12.96 24.62 -1.37
N GLU A 280 12.93 25.95 -1.20
CA GLU A 280 13.51 26.90 -2.16
C GLU A 280 15.02 26.76 -2.31
N ASP A 281 15.74 26.59 -1.19
CA ASP A 281 17.19 26.45 -1.17
C ASP A 281 17.69 25.15 -1.80
N ILE A 282 16.91 24.06 -1.67
CA ILE A 282 17.17 22.78 -2.34
C ILE A 282 16.79 22.85 -3.82
N GLY A 283 15.91 23.80 -4.18
CA GLY A 283 15.34 23.88 -5.53
C GLY A 283 14.37 22.73 -5.84
N PHE A 284 13.57 22.32 -4.87
CA PHE A 284 12.64 21.21 -4.96
C PHE A 284 11.21 21.66 -4.68
N ALA A 285 10.25 21.14 -5.44
CA ALA A 285 8.83 21.32 -5.16
C ALA A 285 7.99 20.11 -5.62
N LEU A 286 6.85 19.92 -4.95
CA LEU A 286 5.80 18.96 -5.33
C LEU A 286 4.47 19.69 -5.48
N ALA A 287 3.76 19.40 -6.59
CA ALA A 287 2.38 19.81 -6.82
C ALA A 287 1.55 18.55 -7.08
N SER A 288 0.71 18.17 -6.12
CA SER A 288 -0.05 16.93 -6.13
C SER A 288 -1.54 17.18 -5.99
N SER A 289 -2.36 16.49 -6.78
CA SER A 289 -3.83 16.42 -6.66
C SER A 289 -4.26 14.97 -6.48
N SER A 290 -3.82 14.36 -5.37
CA SER A 290 -4.07 12.94 -5.10
C SER A 290 -5.49 12.68 -4.60
N PRO A 291 -6.20 11.70 -5.19
CA PRO A 291 -7.50 11.26 -4.69
C PRO A 291 -7.40 10.21 -3.58
N GLU A 292 -6.23 9.61 -3.33
CA GLU A 292 -6.09 8.37 -2.58
C GLU A 292 -5.30 8.53 -1.29
N SER A 293 -5.83 7.98 -0.18
CA SER A 293 -5.15 7.86 1.10
C SER A 293 -4.33 6.58 1.13
N LEU A 294 -3.09 6.66 1.61
CA LEU A 294 -2.30 5.49 1.99
C LEU A 294 -2.80 4.95 3.33
N LEU A 295 -2.84 5.81 4.34
CA LEU A 295 -3.36 5.52 5.68
C LEU A 295 -3.77 6.79 6.40
N ASP A 296 -4.80 6.66 7.24
CA ASP A 296 -5.18 7.63 8.26
C ASP A 296 -5.27 6.91 9.61
N CYS A 297 -4.68 7.45 10.66
CA CYS A 297 -4.78 6.85 11.99
C CYS A 297 -4.82 7.88 13.12
N ASP A 298 -5.51 7.53 14.17
CA ASP A 298 -5.39 8.11 15.50
C ASP A 298 -4.46 7.25 16.39
N GLU A 299 -4.51 7.45 17.70
CA GLU A 299 -3.69 6.70 18.66
C GLU A 299 -4.07 5.21 18.76
N GLN A 300 -5.29 4.82 18.38
CA GLN A 300 -5.85 3.48 18.59
C GLN A 300 -6.26 2.79 17.31
N HIS A 301 -6.68 3.53 16.29
CA HIS A 301 -7.29 3.00 15.08
C HIS A 301 -6.55 3.45 13.84
N ILE A 302 -6.55 2.58 12.87
CA ILE A 302 -6.05 2.85 11.52
C ILE A 302 -7.16 2.63 10.49
N ARG A 303 -7.12 3.40 9.42
CA ARG A 303 -8.00 3.28 8.26
C ARG A 303 -7.21 3.40 6.98
N THR A 304 -7.60 2.62 5.98
CA THR A 304 -7.21 2.78 4.58
C THR A 304 -8.43 2.69 3.68
N SER A 305 -8.39 3.33 2.53
CA SER A 305 -9.54 3.40 1.62
C SER A 305 -9.07 3.15 0.18
N PRO A 306 -8.77 1.88 -0.19
CA PRO A 306 -8.33 1.55 -1.53
C PRO A 306 -9.39 1.85 -2.58
N ILE A 307 -8.94 2.44 -3.68
CA ILE A 307 -9.75 2.77 -4.84
C ILE A 307 -9.37 1.84 -5.98
N LYS A 308 -10.36 1.14 -6.55
CA LYS A 308 -10.17 0.34 -7.76
C LYS A 308 -11.49 0.26 -8.54
N GLY A 309 -11.39 0.27 -9.85
CA GLY A 309 -12.56 0.45 -10.71
C GLY A 309 -12.87 1.94 -10.90
N THR A 310 -12.84 2.36 -12.14
CA THR A 310 -13.10 3.76 -12.51
C THR A 310 -13.93 3.80 -13.76
N CYS A 311 -15.06 4.51 -13.72
CA CYS A 311 -15.82 4.83 -14.93
C CYS A 311 -16.11 6.34 -14.99
N LEU A 312 -16.44 6.82 -16.17
CA LEU A 312 -16.83 8.22 -16.36
C LEU A 312 -18.13 8.52 -15.64
N GLN A 313 -18.29 9.77 -15.19
CA GLN A 313 -19.53 10.25 -14.56
C GLN A 313 -20.73 10.16 -15.50
N GLY A 314 -20.51 10.31 -16.80
CA GLY A 314 -21.57 10.43 -17.79
C GLY A 314 -22.20 11.83 -17.84
N SER A 315 -22.81 12.16 -18.98
CA SER A 315 -23.36 13.50 -19.24
C SER A 315 -24.81 13.67 -18.70
N THR A 316 -25.46 12.58 -18.29
CA THR A 316 -26.80 12.58 -17.70
C THR A 316 -26.88 11.62 -16.51
N PRO A 317 -27.81 11.85 -15.53
CA PRO A 317 -28.01 10.93 -14.40
C PRO A 317 -28.32 9.48 -14.83
N LYS A 318 -29.03 9.29 -15.94
CA LYS A 318 -29.34 7.96 -16.49
C LYS A 318 -28.08 7.27 -17.03
N GLN A 319 -27.23 8.01 -17.73
CA GLN A 319 -25.95 7.49 -18.23
C GLN A 319 -24.98 7.21 -17.10
N ALA A 320 -24.90 8.10 -16.09
CA ALA A 320 -24.11 7.89 -14.89
C ALA A 320 -24.50 6.59 -14.16
N ALA A 321 -25.80 6.35 -13.96
CA ALA A 321 -26.28 5.13 -13.35
C ALA A 321 -25.98 3.88 -14.20
N ALA A 322 -26.10 3.97 -15.52
CA ALA A 322 -25.77 2.83 -16.41
C ALA A 322 -24.28 2.48 -16.35
N LEU A 323 -23.39 3.48 -16.40
CA LEU A 323 -21.94 3.28 -16.29
C LEU A 323 -21.54 2.70 -14.92
N ARG A 324 -22.15 3.19 -13.84
CA ARG A 324 -21.96 2.65 -12.49
C ARG A 324 -22.35 1.20 -12.37
N ASN A 325 -23.55 0.83 -12.86
CA ASN A 325 -24.02 -0.55 -12.81
C ASN A 325 -23.12 -1.47 -13.64
N ALA A 326 -22.70 -1.04 -14.82
CA ALA A 326 -21.76 -1.79 -15.64
C ALA A 326 -20.43 -2.04 -14.92
N MET A 327 -19.88 -1.03 -14.22
CA MET A 327 -18.65 -1.16 -13.41
C MET A 327 -18.84 -2.12 -12.23
N ILE A 328 -19.98 -2.06 -11.53
CA ILE A 328 -20.29 -2.96 -10.40
C ILE A 328 -20.46 -4.41 -10.86
N GLU A 329 -20.99 -4.63 -12.05
CA GLU A 329 -21.25 -5.96 -12.63
C GLU A 329 -20.03 -6.54 -13.36
N ASP A 330 -19.01 -5.72 -13.65
CA ASP A 330 -17.79 -6.17 -14.33
C ASP A 330 -16.97 -7.08 -13.41
N GLU A 331 -16.85 -8.36 -13.77
CA GLU A 331 -16.12 -9.35 -12.96
C GLU A 331 -14.61 -9.07 -12.89
N LYS A 332 -14.01 -8.45 -13.92
CA LYS A 332 -12.60 -8.03 -13.89
C LYS A 332 -12.41 -6.97 -12.81
N GLU A 333 -13.22 -5.91 -12.83
CA GLU A 333 -13.12 -4.82 -11.84
C GLU A 333 -13.36 -5.34 -10.41
N ARG A 334 -14.31 -6.25 -10.24
CA ARG A 334 -14.61 -6.90 -8.95
C ARG A 334 -13.45 -7.78 -8.46
N ALA A 335 -12.84 -8.55 -9.35
CA ALA A 335 -11.71 -9.41 -9.00
C ALA A 335 -10.48 -8.58 -8.59
N GLU A 336 -10.16 -7.53 -9.35
CA GLU A 336 -9.07 -6.60 -9.03
C GLU A 336 -9.34 -5.86 -7.71
N HIS A 337 -10.56 -5.39 -7.49
CA HIS A 337 -10.93 -4.73 -6.24
C HIS A 337 -10.83 -5.66 -5.03
N ARG A 338 -11.34 -6.91 -5.15
CA ARG A 338 -11.24 -7.94 -4.10
C ARG A 338 -9.79 -8.24 -3.74
N MET A 339 -8.94 -8.42 -4.75
CA MET A 339 -7.50 -8.64 -4.53
C MET A 339 -6.86 -7.47 -3.77
N LEU A 340 -7.19 -6.22 -4.12
CA LEU A 340 -6.68 -5.04 -3.43
C LEU A 340 -7.20 -4.95 -1.99
N VAL A 341 -8.46 -5.30 -1.74
CA VAL A 341 -9.03 -5.33 -0.40
C VAL A 341 -8.35 -6.40 0.47
N ASP A 342 -8.14 -7.62 -0.06
CA ASP A 342 -7.44 -8.68 0.66
C ASP A 342 -5.97 -8.29 0.95
N LEU A 343 -5.30 -7.60 0.01
CA LEU A 343 -3.96 -7.04 0.21
C LEU A 343 -3.95 -6.01 1.36
N MET A 344 -4.89 -5.04 1.36
CA MET A 344 -4.97 -4.03 2.42
C MET A 344 -5.32 -4.63 3.78
N ARG A 345 -6.18 -5.66 3.82
CA ARG A 345 -6.45 -6.41 5.06
C ARG A 345 -5.18 -7.07 5.60
N ASN A 346 -4.42 -7.72 4.74
CA ASN A 346 -3.12 -8.32 5.09
C ASN A 346 -2.16 -7.28 5.67
N ASP A 347 -2.07 -6.10 5.04
CA ASP A 347 -1.22 -5.02 5.51
C ASP A 347 -1.61 -4.54 6.91
N LEU A 348 -2.90 -4.28 7.13
CA LEU A 348 -3.41 -3.87 8.43
C LEU A 348 -3.25 -4.98 9.49
N SER A 349 -3.39 -6.26 9.13
CA SER A 349 -3.17 -7.38 10.05
C SER A 349 -1.75 -7.43 10.59
N SER A 350 -0.78 -6.81 9.92
CA SER A 350 0.60 -6.69 10.41
C SER A 350 0.75 -5.83 11.67
N VAL A 351 -0.15 -4.86 11.90
CA VAL A 351 -0.08 -3.89 13.01
C VAL A 351 -1.32 -3.88 13.90
N CYS A 352 -2.42 -4.50 13.47
CA CYS A 352 -3.70 -4.49 14.19
C CYS A 352 -3.89 -5.69 15.11
N GLU A 353 -4.76 -5.54 16.10
CA GLU A 353 -5.23 -6.65 16.94
C GLU A 353 -5.91 -7.71 16.06
N VAL A 354 -5.74 -8.98 16.43
CA VAL A 354 -6.36 -10.11 15.73
C VAL A 354 -7.88 -9.91 15.67
N GLY A 355 -8.46 -10.10 14.49
CA GLY A 355 -9.90 -9.96 14.27
C GLY A 355 -10.45 -8.54 14.31
N SER A 356 -9.59 -7.52 14.45
CA SER A 356 -10.03 -6.11 14.47
C SER A 356 -10.06 -5.49 13.07
N VAL A 357 -9.47 -6.12 12.08
CA VAL A 357 -9.47 -5.63 10.70
C VAL A 357 -10.81 -5.92 10.05
N GLU A 358 -11.58 -4.87 9.80
CA GLU A 358 -12.95 -4.94 9.28
C GLU A 358 -13.13 -4.10 8.02
N ILE A 359 -13.94 -4.58 7.07
CA ILE A 359 -14.42 -3.79 5.94
C ILE A 359 -15.72 -3.14 6.35
N ASN A 360 -15.68 -1.85 6.65
CA ASN A 360 -16.85 -1.14 7.17
C ASN A 360 -17.85 -0.78 6.08
N ARG A 361 -17.36 -0.48 4.87
CA ARG A 361 -18.19 -0.05 3.75
C ARG A 361 -17.55 -0.44 2.43
N PHE A 362 -18.41 -0.75 1.46
CA PHE A 362 -18.09 -0.87 0.06
C PHE A 362 -19.03 0.06 -0.71
N ASP A 363 -18.48 1.06 -1.38
CA ASP A 363 -19.25 2.15 -1.98
C ASP A 363 -18.82 2.40 -3.42
N VAL A 364 -19.71 3.03 -4.20
CA VAL A 364 -19.31 3.82 -5.35
C VAL A 364 -19.26 5.29 -4.93
N GLU A 365 -18.11 5.88 -4.97
CA GLU A 365 -17.91 7.31 -4.75
C GLU A 365 -17.90 8.04 -6.09
N VAL A 366 -18.76 9.06 -6.21
CA VAL A 366 -18.92 9.85 -7.41
C VAL A 366 -18.15 11.16 -7.27
N TYR A 367 -17.13 11.31 -8.06
CA TYR A 367 -16.36 12.54 -8.17
C TYR A 367 -16.84 13.35 -9.37
N SER A 368 -16.27 14.51 -9.51
CA SER A 368 -16.66 15.50 -10.52
C SER A 368 -16.79 14.98 -11.95
N ASN A 369 -15.94 14.07 -12.40
CA ASN A 369 -15.91 13.52 -13.77
C ASN A 369 -15.80 12.01 -13.83
N VAL A 370 -15.64 11.33 -12.66
CA VAL A 370 -15.45 9.89 -12.57
C VAL A 370 -16.22 9.31 -11.39
N GLN A 371 -16.49 8.01 -11.44
CA GLN A 371 -17.05 7.20 -10.35
C GLN A 371 -16.02 6.12 -10.02
N HIS A 372 -15.81 5.84 -8.74
CA HIS A 372 -14.84 4.87 -8.25
C HIS A 372 -15.47 3.83 -7.33
N LEU A 373 -15.04 2.58 -7.43
CA LEU A 373 -15.27 1.58 -6.38
C LEU A 373 -14.28 1.83 -5.23
N VAL A 374 -14.81 1.97 -4.02
CA VAL A 374 -14.02 2.29 -2.81
C VAL A 374 -14.42 1.33 -1.69
N SER A 375 -13.45 0.72 -1.02
CA SER A 375 -13.65 0.01 0.24
C SER A 375 -13.03 0.77 1.39
N HIS A 376 -13.72 0.82 2.53
CA HIS A 376 -13.21 1.42 3.76
C HIS A 376 -12.85 0.31 4.73
N ILE A 377 -11.55 0.15 4.99
CA ILE A 377 -11.00 -0.88 5.87
C ILE A 377 -10.44 -0.20 7.10
N THR A 378 -10.81 -0.70 8.27
CA THR A 378 -10.32 -0.19 9.55
C THR A 378 -9.74 -1.31 10.39
N GLY A 379 -8.88 -0.94 11.35
CA GLY A 379 -8.34 -1.86 12.32
C GLY A 379 -7.99 -1.14 13.62
N LYS A 380 -7.86 -1.88 14.72
CA LYS A 380 -7.39 -1.38 16.00
C LYS A 380 -5.94 -1.80 16.20
N PHE A 381 -5.07 -0.86 16.55
CA PHE A 381 -3.65 -1.16 16.78
C PHE A 381 -3.43 -2.15 17.91
N ARG A 382 -2.50 -3.08 17.71
CA ARG A 382 -1.94 -3.87 18.81
C ARG A 382 -1.19 -2.97 19.80
N PRO A 383 -1.04 -3.36 21.06
CA PRO A 383 -0.14 -2.69 21.98
C PRO A 383 1.25 -2.47 21.32
N GLU A 384 1.86 -1.30 21.53
CA GLU A 384 3.15 -0.89 20.96
C GLU A 384 3.16 -0.59 19.46
N GLN A 385 2.03 -0.78 18.75
CA GLN A 385 1.88 -0.35 17.36
C GLN A 385 1.21 1.03 17.28
N ASN A 386 1.52 1.79 16.25
CA ASN A 386 0.96 3.12 15.98
C ASN A 386 1.18 3.51 14.51
N GLY A 387 0.85 4.73 14.11
CA GLY A 387 1.00 5.19 12.73
C GLY A 387 2.42 5.15 12.18
N LYS A 388 3.45 5.21 13.02
CA LYS A 388 4.86 5.12 12.59
C LYS A 388 5.19 3.70 12.13
N THR A 389 4.78 2.70 12.90
CA THR A 389 4.96 1.28 12.54
C THR A 389 4.03 0.87 11.40
N ALA A 390 2.82 1.43 11.35
CA ALA A 390 1.89 1.21 10.25
C ALA A 390 2.46 1.74 8.92
N PHE A 391 3.02 2.94 8.89
CA PHE A 391 3.68 3.46 7.68
C PHE A 391 4.79 2.52 7.22
N GLN A 392 5.65 2.06 8.14
CA GLN A 392 6.73 1.09 7.84
C GLN A 392 6.20 -0.19 7.17
N SER A 393 5.05 -0.69 7.61
CA SER A 393 4.47 -1.97 7.15
C SER A 393 3.69 -1.84 5.84
N ILE A 394 3.01 -0.69 5.63
CA ILE A 394 2.09 -0.49 4.50
C ILE A 394 2.79 0.14 3.28
N PHE A 395 3.85 0.93 3.51
CA PHE A 395 4.56 1.61 2.42
C PHE A 395 5.52 0.67 1.66
N PRO A 396 5.59 0.76 0.31
CA PRO A 396 4.74 1.55 -0.59
C PRO A 396 3.34 0.93 -0.74
N GLY A 397 2.35 1.77 -1.06
CA GLY A 397 0.96 1.34 -1.16
C GLY A 397 0.71 0.22 -2.18
N GLY A 398 -0.17 -0.72 -1.86
CA GLY A 398 -0.49 -1.86 -2.72
C GLY A 398 -1.18 -1.47 -4.01
N SER A 399 -2.00 -0.42 -4.01
CA SER A 399 -2.72 0.07 -5.19
C SER A 399 -1.80 0.60 -6.30
N ILE A 400 -0.59 1.06 -5.93
CA ILE A 400 0.40 1.61 -6.87
C ILE A 400 1.62 0.70 -7.11
N THR A 401 1.68 -0.43 -6.44
CA THR A 401 2.69 -1.48 -6.64
C THR A 401 2.07 -2.73 -7.26
N GLY A 402 1.20 -3.40 -6.55
CA GLY A 402 0.56 -4.66 -6.93
C GLY A 402 0.80 -5.78 -5.92
N CYS A 403 0.70 -7.03 -6.36
CA CYS A 403 0.68 -8.19 -5.49
C CYS A 403 1.45 -9.39 -6.10
N PRO A 404 2.31 -10.09 -5.34
CA PRO A 404 2.78 -9.82 -3.97
C PRO A 404 3.75 -8.64 -3.89
N ARG A 405 3.64 -7.80 -2.83
CA ARG A 405 4.31 -6.48 -2.78
C ARG A 405 5.82 -6.53 -3.00
N THR A 406 6.55 -7.34 -2.24
CA THR A 406 8.02 -7.39 -2.35
C THR A 406 8.46 -7.82 -3.74
N MET A 407 7.80 -8.83 -4.32
CA MET A 407 8.08 -9.31 -5.66
C MET A 407 7.79 -8.24 -6.72
N VAL A 408 6.64 -7.56 -6.63
CA VAL A 408 6.28 -6.54 -7.62
C VAL A 408 7.14 -5.29 -7.52
N CYS A 409 7.67 -4.93 -6.34
CA CYS A 409 8.65 -3.84 -6.21
C CYS A 409 9.93 -4.16 -7.00
N ALA A 410 10.40 -5.40 -6.96
CA ALA A 410 11.55 -5.85 -7.74
C ALA A 410 11.24 -5.89 -9.26
N VAL A 411 10.04 -6.33 -9.66
CA VAL A 411 9.59 -6.32 -11.06
C VAL A 411 9.50 -4.89 -11.61
N ILE A 412 8.99 -3.96 -10.82
CA ILE A 412 8.91 -2.54 -11.19
C ILE A 412 10.30 -1.99 -11.48
N ASP A 413 11.27 -2.24 -10.59
CA ASP A 413 12.66 -1.81 -10.77
C ASP A 413 13.30 -2.43 -12.01
N GLU A 414 13.06 -3.73 -12.27
CA GLU A 414 13.54 -4.43 -13.48
C GLU A 414 12.96 -3.83 -14.77
N LEU A 415 11.67 -3.48 -14.78
CA LEU A 415 10.96 -3.03 -15.99
C LEU A 415 11.14 -1.54 -16.27
N GLU A 416 11.05 -0.69 -15.26
CA GLU A 416 11.12 0.75 -15.42
C GLU A 416 12.57 1.24 -15.57
N GLN A 417 13.55 0.58 -14.95
CA GLN A 417 15.00 0.85 -15.03
C GLN A 417 15.41 2.28 -14.67
N HIS A 418 14.57 2.97 -13.90
CA HIS A 418 14.83 4.30 -13.34
C HIS A 418 14.04 4.49 -12.05
N PRO A 419 14.49 5.35 -11.13
CA PRO A 419 13.78 5.61 -9.89
C PRO A 419 12.42 6.27 -10.17
N ARG A 420 11.42 5.92 -9.35
CA ARG A 420 10.11 6.58 -9.37
C ARG A 420 10.12 7.94 -8.68
N SER A 421 11.11 8.20 -7.84
CA SER A 421 11.23 9.42 -7.04
C SER A 421 9.97 9.65 -6.19
N PHE A 422 9.40 10.84 -6.17
CA PHE A 422 8.19 11.09 -5.39
C PHE A 422 6.90 10.58 -6.04
N TRP A 423 6.89 10.26 -7.32
CA TRP A 423 5.74 9.60 -7.91
C TRP A 423 5.52 8.22 -7.26
N THR A 424 4.28 7.94 -6.84
CA THR A 424 3.90 6.75 -6.07
C THR A 424 4.52 6.63 -4.66
N GLY A 425 5.19 7.70 -4.20
CA GLY A 425 5.56 7.88 -2.80
C GLY A 425 4.37 8.31 -1.95
N SER A 426 4.64 9.05 -0.88
CA SER A 426 3.60 9.50 0.06
C SER A 426 3.91 10.90 0.60
N ALA A 427 2.87 11.70 0.81
CA ALA A 427 2.97 12.98 1.52
C ALA A 427 1.87 13.07 2.58
N GLY A 428 2.17 13.76 3.68
CA GLY A 428 1.24 13.86 4.79
C GLY A 428 1.87 14.40 6.04
N TRP A 429 1.39 13.91 7.19
CA TRP A 429 1.87 14.35 8.49
C TRP A 429 1.87 13.21 9.52
N VAL A 430 2.71 13.36 10.55
CA VAL A 430 2.78 12.46 11.70
C VAL A 430 3.05 13.25 13.00
N ASP A 431 2.24 13.02 14.02
CA ASP A 431 2.54 13.38 15.40
C ASP A 431 3.41 12.27 15.99
N VAL A 432 4.68 12.55 16.18
CA VAL A 432 5.66 11.54 16.64
C VAL A 432 5.48 11.17 18.12
N HIS A 433 4.71 11.94 18.91
CA HIS A 433 4.40 11.64 20.31
C HIS A 433 3.23 10.67 20.44
N SER A 434 2.12 10.96 19.78
CA SER A 434 0.92 10.11 19.80
C SER A 434 0.97 8.98 18.78
N GLY A 435 1.70 9.16 17.68
CA GLY A 435 1.71 8.25 16.53
C GLY A 435 0.55 8.48 15.56
N ALA A 436 -0.37 9.40 15.85
CA ALA A 436 -1.42 9.76 14.90
C ALA A 436 -0.81 10.32 13.60
N SER A 437 -1.37 9.94 12.46
CA SER A 437 -0.84 10.36 11.17
C SER A 437 -1.86 10.24 10.05
N SER A 438 -1.62 10.99 8.97
CA SER A 438 -2.38 10.89 7.73
C SER A 438 -1.42 11.04 6.55
N TRP A 439 -1.43 10.06 5.65
CA TRP A 439 -0.55 9.98 4.51
C TRP A 439 -1.34 9.62 3.26
N ASN A 440 -1.07 10.34 2.17
CA ASN A 440 -1.63 10.05 0.85
C ASN A 440 -0.72 9.13 0.04
N ILE A 441 -1.20 8.75 -1.15
CA ILE A 441 -0.38 8.17 -2.22
C ILE A 441 -0.09 9.28 -3.23
N LEU A 442 1.17 9.55 -3.55
CA LEU A 442 1.56 10.60 -4.50
C LEU A 442 1.33 10.15 -5.95
N ILE A 443 0.06 10.09 -6.35
CA ILE A 443 -0.39 9.98 -7.73
C ILE A 443 -0.97 11.32 -8.19
N ARG A 444 -1.10 11.53 -9.49
CA ARG A 444 -1.44 12.85 -10.05
C ARG A 444 -0.53 13.94 -9.48
N THR A 445 0.77 13.66 -9.50
CA THR A 445 1.82 14.46 -8.84
C THR A 445 2.85 14.91 -9.86
N LEU A 446 3.18 16.20 -9.83
CA LEU A 446 4.32 16.78 -10.50
C LEU A 446 5.42 17.01 -9.47
N GLU A 447 6.57 16.43 -9.71
CA GLU A 447 7.83 16.73 -9.02
C GLU A 447 8.61 17.76 -9.82
N ALA A 448 9.16 18.79 -9.17
CA ALA A 448 9.87 19.88 -9.83
C ALA A 448 11.22 20.15 -9.21
N HIS A 449 12.21 20.36 -10.08
CA HIS A 449 13.57 20.73 -9.70
C HIS A 449 13.99 22.01 -10.38
N LYS A 450 14.61 22.92 -9.61
CA LYS A 450 15.15 24.19 -10.10
C LYS A 450 16.46 23.96 -10.84
N THR A 451 16.55 24.49 -12.04
CA THR A 451 17.75 24.42 -12.89
C THR A 451 18.31 25.83 -13.10
N SER A 452 19.42 25.95 -13.77
CA SER A 452 19.98 27.26 -14.16
C SER A 452 19.09 28.07 -15.10
N THR A 453 18.15 27.41 -15.80
CA THR A 453 17.25 28.03 -16.78
C THR A 453 15.80 28.16 -16.29
N GLY A 454 15.49 27.77 -15.07
CA GLY A 454 14.15 27.79 -14.50
C GLY A 454 13.76 26.47 -13.84
N TRP A 455 12.48 26.14 -13.79
CA TRP A 455 11.98 24.91 -13.23
C TRP A 455 11.80 23.81 -14.28
N ASN A 456 12.21 22.60 -13.97
CA ASN A 456 11.95 21.41 -14.77
C ASN A 456 11.05 20.46 -13.96
N GLY A 457 9.96 20.00 -14.56
CA GLY A 457 8.98 19.11 -13.94
C GLY A 457 9.11 17.68 -14.45
N SER A 458 8.68 16.73 -13.61
CA SER A 458 8.50 15.32 -13.96
C SER A 458 7.14 14.85 -13.46
N ILE A 459 6.44 14.07 -14.27
CA ILE A 459 5.10 13.52 -14.02
C ILE A 459 5.14 12.04 -14.34
N GLY A 460 4.71 11.18 -13.40
CA GLY A 460 4.51 9.77 -13.64
C GLY A 460 3.03 9.40 -13.73
N ALA A 461 2.67 8.47 -14.62
CA ALA A 461 1.35 7.84 -14.64
C ALA A 461 1.43 6.41 -15.19
N GLY A 462 0.54 5.55 -14.70
CA GLY A 462 0.49 4.14 -15.06
C GLY A 462 -0.79 3.45 -14.61
N GLY A 463 -0.83 2.14 -14.75
CA GLY A 463 -1.96 1.30 -14.40
C GLY A 463 -1.56 -0.05 -13.82
N GLY A 464 -2.49 -0.73 -13.14
CA GLY A 464 -2.32 -2.08 -12.65
C GLY A 464 -2.53 -3.09 -13.78
N ILE A 465 -1.49 -3.83 -14.11
CA ILE A 465 -1.50 -4.83 -15.18
C ILE A 465 -1.89 -6.18 -14.59
N THR A 466 -2.94 -6.77 -15.16
CA THR A 466 -3.40 -8.15 -14.88
C THR A 466 -3.33 -8.99 -16.15
N ILE A 467 -3.62 -10.27 -16.03
CA ILE A 467 -3.65 -11.16 -17.22
C ILE A 467 -4.67 -10.71 -18.28
N ALA A 468 -5.74 -10.04 -17.84
CA ALA A 468 -6.80 -9.55 -18.73
C ALA A 468 -6.49 -8.18 -19.36
N SER A 469 -5.36 -7.54 -19.00
CA SER A 469 -4.97 -6.23 -19.52
C SER A 469 -4.63 -6.28 -21.02
N ASP A 470 -5.12 -5.28 -21.75
CA ASP A 470 -4.78 -5.01 -23.16
C ASP A 470 -3.72 -3.91 -23.21
N ALA A 471 -2.54 -4.21 -23.77
CA ALA A 471 -1.40 -3.30 -23.72
C ALA A 471 -1.67 -1.92 -24.34
N ALA A 472 -2.45 -1.84 -25.43
CA ALA A 472 -2.76 -0.55 -26.06
C ALA A 472 -3.74 0.29 -25.23
N LYS A 473 -4.71 -0.37 -24.56
CA LYS A 473 -5.64 0.30 -23.65
C LYS A 473 -4.93 0.82 -22.41
N GLU A 474 -4.04 0.03 -21.80
CA GLU A 474 -3.26 0.44 -20.63
C GLU A 474 -2.34 1.63 -20.93
N VAL A 475 -1.70 1.65 -22.11
CA VAL A 475 -0.93 2.84 -22.57
C VAL A 475 -1.84 4.06 -22.69
N SER A 476 -3.03 3.91 -23.29
CA SER A 476 -4.00 5.00 -23.43
C SER A 476 -4.48 5.51 -22.07
N GLU A 477 -4.68 4.60 -21.10
CA GLU A 477 -5.05 4.93 -19.74
C GLU A 477 -3.95 5.72 -19.00
N ALA A 478 -2.67 5.32 -19.15
CA ALA A 478 -1.55 6.05 -18.57
C ALA A 478 -1.47 7.49 -19.14
N ILE A 479 -1.64 7.66 -20.45
CA ILE A 479 -1.67 8.97 -21.10
C ILE A 479 -2.82 9.83 -20.57
N TRP A 480 -4.02 9.26 -20.44
CA TRP A 480 -5.19 9.95 -19.90
C TRP A 480 -5.01 10.34 -18.42
N LYS A 481 -4.49 9.46 -17.59
CA LYS A 481 -4.22 9.75 -16.16
C LYS A 481 -3.22 10.89 -15.95
N GLY A 482 -2.26 11.05 -16.87
CA GLY A 482 -1.28 12.15 -16.86
C GLY A 482 -1.81 13.46 -17.44
N ALA A 483 -2.94 13.47 -18.14
CA ALA A 483 -3.38 14.60 -18.97
C ALA A 483 -3.58 15.90 -18.15
N ALA A 484 -4.31 15.85 -17.04
CA ALA A 484 -4.59 17.05 -16.23
C ALA A 484 -3.30 17.75 -15.72
N LEU A 485 -2.30 16.97 -15.33
CA LEU A 485 -0.99 17.50 -14.92
C LEU A 485 -0.23 18.11 -16.10
N ARG A 486 -0.23 17.44 -17.24
CA ARG A 486 0.45 17.90 -18.45
C ARG A 486 -0.16 19.20 -18.98
N VAL A 487 -1.48 19.35 -18.90
CA VAL A 487 -2.18 20.62 -19.17
C VAL A 487 -1.75 21.70 -18.17
N ALA A 488 -1.75 21.40 -16.86
CA ALA A 488 -1.35 22.35 -15.83
C ALA A 488 0.14 22.76 -15.94
N ALA A 489 1.01 21.87 -16.45
CA ALA A 489 2.41 22.15 -16.75
C ALA A 489 2.63 22.97 -18.05
N GLY A 490 1.59 23.12 -18.87
CA GLY A 490 1.67 23.77 -20.17
C GLY A 490 2.20 22.88 -21.30
N TRP A 491 2.22 21.55 -21.10
CA TRP A 491 2.72 20.59 -22.09
C TRP A 491 1.64 20.11 -23.07
N MET A 492 0.36 20.32 -22.71
CA MET A 492 -0.80 20.02 -23.55
C MET A 492 -1.76 21.20 -23.54
N GLU A 493 -2.51 21.36 -24.62
CA GLU A 493 -3.63 22.30 -24.69
C GLU A 493 -4.83 21.74 -23.90
N CYS A 494 -5.63 22.66 -23.33
CA CYS A 494 -6.85 22.28 -22.62
C CYS A 494 -7.98 22.10 -23.63
N ASP A 495 -8.56 20.92 -23.70
CA ASP A 495 -9.86 20.75 -24.36
C ASP A 495 -10.95 21.19 -23.38
N ASP A 496 -11.65 22.29 -23.72
CA ASP A 496 -12.55 23.06 -22.85
C ASP A 496 -13.86 22.35 -22.41
N GLU A 497 -13.94 21.01 -22.46
CA GLU A 497 -15.12 20.27 -22.02
C GLU A 497 -14.85 19.48 -20.73
N ASN A 498 -15.52 19.89 -19.65
CA ASN A 498 -15.70 19.22 -18.36
C ASN A 498 -14.89 19.76 -17.17
N VAL A 499 -15.32 20.90 -16.65
CA VAL A 499 -15.12 21.22 -15.22
C VAL A 499 -16.42 20.91 -14.48
N PRO A 500 -16.50 19.82 -13.75
CA PRO A 500 -17.69 19.45 -13.01
C PRO A 500 -17.73 20.11 -11.63
N ARG A 501 -18.92 20.52 -11.24
CA ARG A 501 -19.23 21.10 -9.93
C ARG A 501 -20.35 20.28 -9.31
N GLY A 502 -20.10 19.70 -8.14
CA GLY A 502 -21.12 18.97 -7.39
C GLY A 502 -20.62 18.47 -6.03
N ASP A 503 -21.54 18.17 -5.12
CA ASP A 503 -21.24 17.45 -3.89
C ASP A 503 -20.93 15.98 -4.19
N LEU A 504 -20.15 15.32 -3.33
CA LEU A 504 -19.85 13.90 -3.44
C LEU A 504 -21.14 13.09 -3.24
N GLU A 505 -21.55 12.34 -4.27
CA GLU A 505 -22.59 11.33 -4.13
C GLU A 505 -21.95 9.99 -3.76
N ILE A 506 -22.49 9.32 -2.74
CA ILE A 506 -22.05 8.00 -2.28
C ILE A 506 -23.18 7.02 -2.51
N HIS A 507 -22.92 5.95 -3.24
CA HIS A 507 -23.85 4.84 -3.46
C HIS A 507 -23.36 3.59 -2.75
N PRO A 508 -23.93 3.24 -1.56
CA PRO A 508 -23.56 2.02 -0.84
C PRO A 508 -23.86 0.78 -1.66
N ILE A 509 -22.92 -0.16 -1.70
CA ILE A 509 -23.12 -1.50 -2.26
C ILE A 509 -23.37 -2.41 -1.07
N ASN A 510 -24.55 -3.05 -1.00
CA ASN A 510 -24.87 -4.00 0.07
C ASN A 510 -23.91 -5.20 0.02
N HIS A 511 -22.96 -5.24 0.94
CA HIS A 511 -22.14 -6.40 1.24
C HIS A 511 -22.64 -7.01 2.55
N GLN A 512 -23.21 -8.20 2.49
CA GLN A 512 -23.51 -9.00 3.67
C GLN A 512 -22.27 -9.82 4.05
N GLU A 513 -21.31 -9.21 4.72
CA GLU A 513 -20.34 -9.95 5.53
C GLU A 513 -20.70 -9.77 7.00
N ILE A 514 -21.37 -10.76 7.54
CA ILE A 514 -21.57 -10.87 8.98
C ILE A 514 -20.32 -11.51 9.56
N GLN A 515 -19.40 -10.70 10.09
CA GLN A 515 -18.31 -11.21 10.92
C GLN A 515 -18.90 -11.60 12.28
N GLN A 516 -18.89 -12.88 12.59
CA GLN A 516 -19.16 -13.36 13.96
C GLN A 516 -17.94 -12.99 14.82
N LYS A 517 -18.11 -12.10 15.80
CA LYS A 517 -17.08 -11.78 16.80
C LYS A 517 -17.00 -12.92 17.83
N GLU A 518 -15.82 -13.44 18.03
CA GLU A 518 -15.52 -14.36 19.13
C GLU A 518 -14.91 -13.58 20.31
N ASP A 519 -15.24 -13.98 21.55
CA ASP A 519 -14.85 -13.26 22.76
C ASP A 519 -13.37 -13.43 23.17
N ARG A 520 -12.61 -14.32 22.49
CA ARG A 520 -11.20 -14.58 22.78
C ARG A 520 -10.44 -14.89 21.50
N TYR A 521 -9.54 -14.01 21.13
CA TYR A 521 -8.59 -14.22 20.05
C TYR A 521 -7.22 -14.59 20.62
N ALA A 522 -6.51 -15.49 19.93
CA ALA A 522 -5.14 -15.84 20.20
C ALA A 522 -4.18 -14.80 19.56
N SER A 523 -2.87 -15.00 19.68
CA SER A 523 -1.86 -14.06 19.20
C SER A 523 -1.23 -14.48 17.88
N VAL A 524 -0.81 -13.49 17.08
CA VAL A 524 0.10 -13.67 15.95
C VAL A 524 1.44 -13.04 16.32
N GLN A 525 2.52 -13.80 16.22
CA GLN A 525 3.88 -13.38 16.59
C GLN A 525 4.89 -13.86 15.54
N THR A 526 6.01 -13.16 15.41
CA THR A 526 7.14 -13.65 14.62
C THR A 526 7.92 -14.71 15.39
N LEU A 527 8.72 -15.52 14.67
CA LEU A 527 9.62 -16.49 15.32
C LEU A 527 10.54 -15.82 16.35
N GLN A 528 11.07 -14.63 16.03
CA GLN A 528 11.93 -13.89 16.95
C GLN A 528 11.20 -13.52 18.25
N GLN A 529 9.96 -13.02 18.15
CA GLN A 529 9.13 -12.69 19.31
C GLN A 529 8.78 -13.93 20.14
N CYS A 530 8.49 -15.06 19.48
CA CYS A 530 8.24 -16.34 20.17
C CYS A 530 9.44 -16.75 21.02
N ILE A 531 10.64 -16.71 20.44
CA ILE A 531 11.89 -17.08 21.12
C ILE A 531 12.19 -16.11 22.29
N GLU A 532 12.09 -14.82 22.08
CA GLU A 532 12.39 -13.79 23.09
C GLU A 532 11.42 -13.84 24.28
N ARG A 533 10.15 -14.13 24.02
CA ARG A 533 9.12 -14.24 25.06
C ARG A 533 9.10 -15.60 25.75
N GLY A 534 9.75 -16.63 25.17
CA GLY A 534 9.64 -18.00 25.61
C GLY A 534 8.20 -18.53 25.61
N SER A 535 7.37 -18.01 24.65
CA SER A 535 5.98 -18.40 24.50
C SER A 535 5.85 -19.71 23.69
N SER A 536 4.69 -20.36 23.77
CA SER A 536 4.37 -21.52 22.92
C SER A 536 4.40 -21.07 21.43
N CYS A 537 4.90 -21.95 20.56
CA CYS A 537 4.85 -21.74 19.12
C CYS A 537 3.39 -21.77 18.62
N GLY A 538 2.53 -22.61 19.21
CA GLY A 538 1.18 -22.84 18.69
C GLY A 538 1.21 -23.43 17.29
N VAL A 539 0.53 -22.78 16.35
CA VAL A 539 0.58 -23.11 14.92
C VAL A 539 1.81 -22.48 14.30
N LEU A 540 2.68 -23.28 13.68
CA LEU A 540 3.81 -22.79 12.90
C LEU A 540 3.32 -22.46 11.47
N PHE A 541 3.31 -21.20 11.12
CA PHE A 541 2.91 -20.72 9.80
C PHE A 541 4.16 -20.34 8.98
N ILE A 542 4.36 -21.02 7.86
CA ILE A 542 5.45 -20.74 6.91
C ILE A 542 4.95 -19.72 5.89
N ASP A 543 5.42 -18.49 5.98
CA ASP A 543 5.10 -17.40 5.07
C ASP A 543 6.07 -17.39 3.87
N ASN A 544 5.57 -17.68 2.68
CA ASN A 544 6.35 -17.71 1.45
C ASN A 544 6.34 -16.37 0.69
N LEU A 545 6.17 -15.23 1.39
CA LEU A 545 6.12 -13.87 0.85
C LEU A 545 4.87 -13.60 -0.02
N ASP A 546 3.73 -14.14 0.40
CA ASP A 546 2.46 -13.75 -0.18
C ASP A 546 1.91 -12.48 0.49
N SER A 547 1.11 -11.72 -0.25
CA SER A 547 0.41 -10.56 0.27
C SER A 547 -0.92 -10.90 0.97
N PHE A 548 -1.19 -12.19 1.21
CA PHE A 548 -2.39 -12.68 1.91
C PHE A 548 -2.05 -13.57 3.11
N SER A 549 -0.77 -13.83 3.35
CA SER A 549 -0.26 -14.70 4.41
C SER A 549 -0.76 -14.31 5.79
N LEU A 550 -0.74 -13.02 6.13
CA LEU A 550 -1.18 -12.54 7.45
C LEU A 550 -2.71 -12.63 7.62
N ASN A 551 -3.49 -12.62 6.54
CA ASN A 551 -4.93 -12.91 6.60
C ASN A 551 -5.17 -14.37 7.02
N VAL A 552 -4.35 -15.33 6.56
CA VAL A 552 -4.40 -16.74 7.00
C VAL A 552 -4.05 -16.85 8.48
N ALA A 553 -2.94 -16.22 8.88
CA ALA A 553 -2.49 -16.20 10.28
C ALA A 553 -3.55 -15.57 11.21
N ASP A 554 -4.16 -14.46 10.79
CA ASP A 554 -5.25 -13.80 11.54
C ASP A 554 -6.48 -14.72 11.66
N ALA A 555 -6.88 -15.43 10.59
CA ALA A 555 -8.00 -16.37 10.63
C ALA A 555 -7.74 -17.58 11.57
N ILE A 556 -6.50 -18.07 11.63
CA ILE A 556 -6.10 -19.10 12.58
C ILE A 556 -6.17 -18.57 14.03
N ALA A 557 -5.62 -17.38 14.27
CA ALA A 557 -5.62 -16.76 15.61
C ALA A 557 -7.05 -16.41 16.08
N GLN A 558 -7.94 -16.00 15.17
CA GLN A 558 -9.37 -15.83 15.48
C GLN A 558 -10.05 -17.14 15.88
N SER A 559 -9.51 -18.28 15.48
CA SER A 559 -10.01 -19.61 15.88
C SER A 559 -9.44 -20.09 17.23
N GLY A 560 -8.72 -19.24 17.96
CA GLY A 560 -8.24 -19.49 19.33
C GLY A 560 -6.87 -20.16 19.43
N HIS A 561 -6.09 -20.22 18.35
CA HIS A 561 -4.76 -20.83 18.32
C HIS A 561 -3.67 -19.77 18.09
N ASP A 562 -2.67 -19.72 18.99
CA ASP A 562 -1.49 -18.89 18.80
C ASP A 562 -0.76 -19.25 17.50
N VAL A 563 -0.28 -18.26 16.78
CA VAL A 563 0.40 -18.43 15.49
C VAL A 563 1.79 -17.84 15.56
N THR A 564 2.79 -18.63 15.20
CA THR A 564 4.17 -18.18 15.02
C THR A 564 4.50 -18.16 13.53
N VAL A 565 4.73 -16.96 12.99
CA VAL A 565 5.04 -16.74 11.56
C VAL A 565 6.55 -16.87 11.36
N LEU A 566 6.93 -17.72 10.42
CA LEU A 566 8.30 -17.97 9.97
C LEU A 566 8.40 -17.67 8.47
N SER A 567 9.35 -16.80 8.07
CA SER A 567 9.60 -16.55 6.66
C SER A 567 10.19 -17.78 5.96
N GLY A 568 9.53 -18.24 4.90
CA GLY A 568 9.94 -19.36 4.06
C GLY A 568 11.02 -19.00 3.03
N ARG A 569 11.33 -17.71 2.85
CA ARG A 569 12.27 -17.20 1.83
C ARG A 569 13.43 -16.39 2.42
N SER A 570 13.84 -16.67 3.66
CA SER A 570 15.02 -16.05 4.25
C SER A 570 16.26 -16.94 4.06
N GLN A 571 17.46 -16.38 4.22
CA GLN A 571 18.71 -17.19 4.25
C GLN A 571 18.66 -18.26 5.35
N LYS A 572 18.01 -17.95 6.49
CA LYS A 572 17.78 -18.92 7.55
C LYS A 572 16.81 -20.03 7.12
N ALA A 573 15.81 -19.73 6.30
CA ALA A 573 14.91 -20.73 5.75
C ALA A 573 15.65 -21.74 4.85
N GLU A 574 16.60 -21.29 4.05
CA GLU A 574 17.46 -22.18 3.27
C GLU A 574 18.28 -23.12 4.19
N MET A 575 18.84 -22.59 5.26
CA MET A 575 19.57 -23.40 6.25
C MET A 575 18.65 -24.41 6.95
N TRP A 576 17.43 -24.02 7.30
CA TRP A 576 16.45 -24.91 7.94
C TRP A 576 15.80 -25.92 6.98
N SER A 577 16.05 -25.83 5.67
CA SER A 577 15.63 -26.88 4.75
C SER A 577 16.49 -28.17 4.84
N GLU A 578 17.67 -28.07 5.45
CA GLU A 578 18.51 -29.22 5.75
C GLU A 578 17.89 -30.06 6.89
N PRO A 579 17.80 -31.42 6.75
CA PRO A 579 17.06 -32.27 7.69
C PRO A 579 17.45 -32.11 9.15
N SER A 580 18.73 -32.03 9.49
CA SER A 580 19.18 -31.88 10.88
C SER A 580 18.71 -30.55 11.49
N ALA A 581 18.88 -29.45 10.77
CA ALA A 581 18.48 -28.13 11.22
C ALA A 581 16.95 -27.98 11.31
N LEU A 582 16.23 -28.64 10.41
CA LEU A 582 14.76 -28.68 10.44
C LEU A 582 14.23 -29.37 11.68
N PHE A 583 14.71 -30.58 11.98
CA PHE A 583 14.26 -31.34 13.17
C PHE A 583 14.66 -30.64 14.47
N ASP A 584 15.88 -30.07 14.56
CA ASP A 584 16.30 -29.24 15.70
C ASP A 584 15.38 -28.06 15.93
N LEU A 585 14.95 -27.38 14.83
CA LEU A 585 14.00 -26.27 14.89
C LEU A 585 12.63 -26.74 15.43
N LEU A 586 12.08 -27.82 14.87
CA LEU A 586 10.77 -28.35 15.24
C LEU A 586 10.77 -28.90 16.68
N GLU A 587 11.83 -29.58 17.11
CA GLU A 587 11.98 -30.02 18.50
C GLU A 587 11.99 -28.85 19.49
N ARG A 588 12.63 -27.73 19.11
CA ARG A 588 12.66 -26.52 19.93
C ARG A 588 11.32 -25.81 19.97
N LEU A 589 10.60 -25.72 18.83
CA LEU A 589 9.36 -24.98 18.75
C LEU A 589 8.14 -25.77 19.22
N GLN A 590 8.13 -27.09 19.09
CA GLN A 590 7.03 -27.98 19.46
C GLN A 590 5.67 -27.48 18.90
N PRO A 591 5.53 -27.29 17.58
CA PRO A 591 4.28 -26.76 16.98
C PRO A 591 3.14 -27.78 17.21
N THR A 592 1.93 -27.26 17.44
CA THR A 592 0.71 -28.09 17.47
C THR A 592 0.23 -28.45 16.08
N HIS A 593 0.42 -27.54 15.13
CA HIS A 593 0.08 -27.68 13.71
C HIS A 593 1.12 -26.95 12.86
N ILE A 594 1.25 -27.32 11.61
CA ILE A 594 2.07 -26.59 10.61
C ILE A 594 1.18 -26.18 9.45
N VAL A 595 1.28 -24.91 9.05
CA VAL A 595 0.62 -24.40 7.85
C VAL A 595 1.68 -23.94 6.85
N LEU A 596 1.72 -24.59 5.70
CA LEU A 596 2.55 -24.22 4.56
C LEU A 596 1.78 -23.16 3.76
N GLY A 597 2.20 -21.91 3.87
CA GLY A 597 1.46 -20.75 3.36
C GLY A 597 1.53 -20.58 1.86
N PRO A 598 0.72 -19.64 1.33
CA PRO A 598 0.76 -19.23 -0.06
C PRO A 598 2.05 -18.47 -0.39
N GLY A 599 2.32 -18.26 -1.68
CA GLY A 599 3.48 -17.51 -2.17
C GLY A 599 3.56 -17.47 -3.68
N PRO A 600 4.37 -16.54 -4.24
CA PRO A 600 4.67 -16.49 -5.67
C PRO A 600 5.65 -17.58 -6.09
N GLY A 601 5.69 -17.87 -7.39
CA GLY A 601 6.62 -18.83 -8.01
C GLY A 601 6.18 -20.28 -7.91
N THR A 602 7.15 -21.18 -7.83
CA THR A 602 6.99 -22.62 -7.80
C THR A 602 7.43 -23.21 -6.46
N PRO A 603 7.04 -24.46 -6.12
CA PRO A 603 7.50 -25.10 -4.88
C PRO A 603 9.02 -25.21 -4.75
N GLU A 604 9.74 -25.29 -5.86
CA GLU A 604 11.23 -25.35 -5.91
C GLU A 604 11.87 -24.03 -5.45
N ASP A 605 11.15 -22.91 -5.53
CA ASP A 605 11.60 -21.60 -5.06
C ASP A 605 11.54 -21.44 -3.53
N VAL A 606 10.96 -22.42 -2.81
CA VAL A 606 10.72 -22.39 -1.35
C VAL A 606 11.24 -23.66 -0.66
N PRO A 607 12.57 -23.83 -0.54
CA PRO A 607 13.19 -25.06 -0.07
C PRO A 607 12.68 -25.56 1.29
N LEU A 608 12.44 -24.66 2.26
CA LEU A 608 11.92 -25.03 3.57
C LEU A 608 10.51 -25.61 3.48
N THR A 609 9.62 -25.00 2.71
CA THR A 609 8.26 -25.49 2.49
C THR A 609 8.29 -26.87 1.83
N LEU A 610 9.13 -27.04 0.82
CA LEU A 610 9.28 -28.32 0.11
C LEU A 610 9.88 -29.41 1.01
N ALA A 611 10.89 -29.08 1.84
CA ALA A 611 11.47 -30.01 2.81
C ALA A 611 10.42 -30.48 3.85
N LEU A 612 9.62 -29.56 4.41
CA LEU A 612 8.52 -29.89 5.29
C LEU A 612 7.49 -30.81 4.62
N ALA A 613 7.14 -30.55 3.36
CA ALA A 613 6.24 -31.41 2.59
C ALA A 613 6.76 -32.84 2.42
N HIS A 614 8.05 -33.01 2.05
CA HIS A 614 8.67 -34.33 1.92
C HIS A 614 8.68 -35.11 3.26
N HIS A 615 9.07 -34.46 4.37
CA HIS A 615 9.10 -35.11 5.68
C HIS A 615 7.71 -35.45 6.21
N ALA A 616 6.70 -34.63 5.89
CA ALA A 616 5.30 -34.89 6.21
C ALA A 616 4.76 -36.17 5.53
N LEU A 617 4.96 -36.25 4.22
CA LEU A 617 4.50 -37.41 3.41
C LEU A 617 5.31 -38.68 3.69
N ALA A 618 6.54 -38.56 4.16
CA ALA A 618 7.33 -39.69 4.64
C ALA A 618 6.91 -40.20 6.05
N GLY A 619 5.90 -39.55 6.70
CA GLY A 619 5.45 -39.90 8.04
C GLY A 619 6.45 -39.56 9.15
N GLN A 620 7.42 -38.70 8.90
CA GLN A 620 8.42 -38.27 9.86
C GLN A 620 7.95 -37.09 10.73
N LEU A 621 6.88 -36.41 10.29
CA LEU A 621 6.20 -35.36 11.06
C LEU A 621 4.83 -35.88 11.52
N VAL A 622 4.60 -35.90 12.81
CA VAL A 622 3.33 -36.40 13.38
C VAL A 622 2.28 -35.30 13.60
N VAL A 623 2.67 -34.03 13.46
CA VAL A 623 1.78 -32.87 13.63
C VAL A 623 0.91 -32.69 12.39
N PRO A 624 -0.37 -32.24 12.54
CA PRO A 624 -1.22 -31.94 11.40
C PRO A 624 -0.64 -30.83 10.52
N ILE A 625 -0.73 -31.03 9.19
CA ILE A 625 -0.16 -30.12 8.18
C ILE A 625 -1.22 -29.71 7.18
N LEU A 626 -1.34 -28.40 6.93
CA LEU A 626 -2.17 -27.81 5.88
C LEU A 626 -1.31 -27.06 4.88
N GLY A 627 -1.38 -27.43 3.61
CA GLY A 627 -0.82 -26.66 2.51
C GLY A 627 -1.88 -25.74 1.89
N VAL A 628 -1.60 -24.43 1.80
CA VAL A 628 -2.48 -23.43 1.15
C VAL A 628 -1.79 -22.91 -0.11
N CYS A 629 -2.45 -22.98 -1.25
CA CYS A 629 -2.00 -22.49 -2.56
C CYS A 629 -0.60 -23.04 -2.92
N LEU A 630 0.49 -22.30 -2.76
CA LEU A 630 1.86 -22.79 -2.98
C LEU A 630 2.20 -23.98 -2.06
N GLY A 631 1.76 -23.96 -0.79
CA GLY A 631 1.95 -25.06 0.14
C GLY A 631 1.21 -26.34 -0.31
N HIS A 632 0.01 -26.23 -0.89
CA HIS A 632 -0.70 -27.34 -1.55
C HIS A 632 0.12 -27.90 -2.72
N GLN A 633 0.66 -27.01 -3.58
CA GLN A 633 1.51 -27.42 -4.70
C GLN A 633 2.80 -28.12 -4.23
N ALA A 634 3.40 -27.64 -3.14
CA ALA A 634 4.59 -28.28 -2.57
C ALA A 634 4.31 -29.70 -2.04
N LEU A 635 3.18 -29.92 -1.36
CA LEU A 635 2.73 -31.26 -0.95
C LEU A 635 2.51 -32.17 -2.13
N ALA A 636 1.82 -31.68 -3.16
CA ALA A 636 1.57 -32.46 -4.39
C ALA A 636 2.87 -32.82 -5.13
N LEU A 637 3.80 -31.88 -5.27
CA LEU A 637 5.10 -32.13 -5.89
C LEU A 637 5.91 -33.16 -5.12
N ALA A 638 5.93 -33.05 -3.78
CA ALA A 638 6.61 -34.00 -2.89
C ALA A 638 6.04 -35.42 -2.97
N ASP A 639 4.74 -35.57 -3.34
CA ASP A 639 4.08 -36.88 -3.58
C ASP A 639 4.22 -37.37 -5.02
N GLY A 640 5.02 -36.70 -5.87
CA GLY A 640 5.28 -37.11 -7.26
C GLY A 640 4.25 -36.62 -8.29
N MET A 641 3.31 -35.73 -7.91
CA MET A 641 2.45 -35.04 -8.88
C MET A 641 3.23 -33.92 -9.59
N MET A 642 2.65 -33.35 -10.64
CA MET A 642 3.25 -32.24 -11.37
C MET A 642 2.56 -30.92 -11.02
N VAL A 643 3.34 -29.84 -10.94
CA VAL A 643 2.85 -28.46 -10.92
C VAL A 643 3.03 -27.86 -12.30
N ILE A 644 1.95 -27.39 -12.91
CA ILE A 644 1.94 -26.91 -14.30
C ILE A 644 1.15 -25.60 -14.41
N PRO A 645 1.38 -24.76 -15.44
CA PRO A 645 0.51 -23.65 -15.74
C PRO A 645 -0.94 -24.08 -15.91
N SER A 646 -1.87 -23.29 -15.38
CA SER A 646 -3.31 -23.57 -15.49
C SER A 646 -3.74 -23.60 -16.96
N PRO A 647 -4.37 -24.68 -17.45
CA PRO A 647 -4.81 -24.80 -18.85
C PRO A 647 -5.87 -23.75 -19.24
N ASN A 648 -6.59 -23.22 -18.25
CA ASN A 648 -7.60 -22.18 -18.43
C ASN A 648 -7.04 -20.76 -18.19
N GLY A 649 -5.71 -20.65 -18.05
CA GLY A 649 -5.01 -19.39 -17.69
C GLY A 649 -5.03 -19.09 -16.20
N PRO A 650 -4.30 -18.03 -15.78
CA PRO A 650 -4.28 -17.54 -14.41
C PRO A 650 -5.63 -17.06 -13.91
N VAL A 651 -5.89 -17.29 -12.63
CA VAL A 651 -7.14 -16.85 -11.95
C VAL A 651 -6.75 -16.15 -10.65
N HIS A 652 -7.01 -14.83 -10.55
CA HIS A 652 -6.68 -14.02 -9.38
C HIS A 652 -7.89 -13.21 -8.91
N GLY A 653 -8.25 -13.33 -7.63
CA GLY A 653 -9.34 -12.60 -7.01
C GLY A 653 -10.76 -13.09 -7.42
N VAL A 654 -10.89 -14.23 -8.05
CA VAL A 654 -12.18 -14.75 -8.55
C VAL A 654 -12.67 -15.88 -7.65
N PRO A 655 -13.86 -15.78 -7.03
CA PRO A 655 -14.52 -16.90 -6.37
C PRO A 655 -15.00 -17.93 -7.40
N VAL A 656 -14.66 -19.20 -7.18
CA VAL A 656 -15.10 -20.31 -8.00
C VAL A 656 -15.88 -21.32 -7.16
N GLN A 657 -16.83 -22.05 -7.78
CA GLN A 657 -17.56 -23.12 -7.11
C GLN A 657 -16.68 -24.36 -7.01
N ILE A 658 -16.52 -24.87 -5.80
CA ILE A 658 -15.73 -26.07 -5.51
C ILE A 658 -16.64 -27.13 -4.92
N GLU A 659 -16.70 -28.31 -5.57
CA GLU A 659 -17.36 -29.51 -5.06
C GLU A 659 -16.35 -30.41 -4.35
N HIS A 660 -16.76 -31.06 -3.27
CA HIS A 660 -15.95 -31.97 -2.45
C HIS A 660 -16.77 -33.15 -1.96
N ASP A 661 -16.09 -34.21 -1.57
CA ASP A 661 -16.68 -35.49 -1.13
C ASP A 661 -16.96 -35.54 0.39
N ALA A 662 -16.82 -34.44 1.09
CA ALA A 662 -16.99 -34.31 2.54
C ALA A 662 -16.01 -35.17 3.35
N THR A 663 -14.76 -35.37 2.87
CA THR A 663 -13.68 -36.05 3.65
C THR A 663 -12.65 -35.07 4.13
N GLY A 664 -11.88 -35.44 5.16
CA GLY A 664 -10.84 -34.63 5.76
C GLY A 664 -11.38 -33.29 6.29
N ILE A 665 -10.76 -32.19 5.95
CA ILE A 665 -11.17 -30.86 6.45
C ILE A 665 -12.51 -30.37 5.86
N PHE A 666 -13.08 -31.08 4.87
CA PHE A 666 -14.39 -30.77 4.27
C PHE A 666 -15.58 -31.46 4.93
N GLU A 667 -15.37 -32.27 5.97
CA GLU A 667 -16.40 -33.14 6.58
C GLU A 667 -17.70 -32.39 6.92
N ASN A 668 -17.57 -31.17 7.47
CA ASN A 668 -18.72 -30.37 7.90
C ASN A 668 -19.02 -29.18 6.97
N SER A 669 -18.47 -29.17 5.76
CA SER A 669 -18.60 -28.06 4.83
C SER A 669 -19.72 -28.30 3.80
N LYS A 670 -20.29 -27.22 3.28
CA LYS A 670 -21.29 -27.33 2.18
C LYS A 670 -20.58 -27.57 0.85
N SER A 671 -21.19 -28.41 0.01
CA SER A 671 -20.73 -28.73 -1.35
C SER A 671 -21.86 -28.56 -2.37
N PRO A 672 -21.69 -27.81 -3.48
CA PRO A 672 -20.53 -26.94 -3.73
C PRO A 672 -20.55 -25.65 -2.91
N SER A 673 -19.37 -25.03 -2.70
CA SER A 673 -19.21 -23.73 -2.06
C SER A 673 -18.23 -22.86 -2.81
N ALA A 674 -18.38 -21.52 -2.66
CA ALA A 674 -17.52 -20.53 -3.31
C ALA A 674 -16.24 -20.31 -2.51
N TYR A 675 -15.08 -20.37 -3.21
CA TYR A 675 -13.77 -20.06 -2.65
C TYR A 675 -12.93 -19.27 -3.66
N THR A 676 -12.17 -18.30 -3.19
CA THR A 676 -11.35 -17.42 -4.05
C THR A 676 -10.05 -18.08 -4.47
N ARG A 677 -9.73 -17.97 -5.75
CA ARG A 677 -8.46 -18.41 -6.32
C ARG A 677 -7.52 -17.22 -6.53
N TYR A 678 -6.20 -17.44 -6.24
CA TYR A 678 -5.09 -16.54 -6.53
C TYR A 678 -3.91 -17.34 -7.08
N ASN A 679 -4.12 -18.07 -8.18
CA ASN A 679 -3.09 -18.96 -8.71
C ASN A 679 -3.01 -18.98 -10.24
N SER A 680 -1.78 -19.05 -10.74
CA SER A 680 -1.46 -19.27 -12.15
C SER A 680 -1.11 -20.73 -12.43
N LEU A 681 -0.57 -21.42 -11.42
CA LEU A 681 -0.16 -22.82 -11.50
C LEU A 681 -1.17 -23.72 -10.81
N ILE A 682 -1.29 -24.95 -11.29
CA ILE A 682 -2.17 -25.99 -10.75
C ILE A 682 -1.45 -27.31 -10.59
N VAL A 683 -2.00 -28.17 -9.71
CA VAL A 683 -1.56 -29.56 -9.59
C VAL A 683 -2.19 -30.42 -10.69
N LYS A 684 -1.36 -31.22 -11.33
CA LYS A 684 -1.77 -32.24 -12.31
C LYS A 684 -1.47 -33.63 -11.76
N GLU A 685 -2.54 -34.45 -11.70
CA GLU A 685 -2.47 -35.83 -11.23
C GLU A 685 -1.54 -36.70 -12.08
N GLN A 686 -0.77 -37.57 -11.42
CA GLN A 686 0.09 -38.61 -12.02
C GLN A 686 -0.37 -40.00 -11.52
N THR A 687 0.11 -41.06 -12.16
CA THR A 687 -0.31 -42.41 -11.85
C THR A 687 0.18 -42.99 -10.54
N ASN A 688 1.26 -42.44 -9.97
CA ASN A 688 1.93 -42.92 -8.74
C ASN A 688 1.98 -41.82 -7.68
N HIS A 689 0.88 -41.61 -6.96
CA HIS A 689 0.78 -40.72 -5.82
C HIS A 689 -0.02 -41.36 -4.69
N SER A 690 0.20 -40.92 -3.46
CA SER A 690 -0.50 -41.42 -2.26
C SER A 690 -1.69 -40.54 -1.83
N LEU A 691 -1.71 -39.28 -2.22
CA LEU A 691 -2.73 -38.32 -1.84
C LEU A 691 -4.11 -38.63 -2.48
N ILE A 692 -5.18 -38.56 -1.69
CA ILE A 692 -6.57 -38.73 -2.13
C ILE A 692 -7.15 -37.37 -2.46
N ILE A 693 -7.56 -37.19 -3.71
CA ILE A 693 -8.19 -35.95 -4.18
C ILE A 693 -9.64 -35.93 -3.70
N ASN A 694 -9.99 -34.93 -2.90
CA ASN A 694 -11.29 -34.77 -2.26
C ASN A 694 -12.06 -33.50 -2.64
N ALA A 695 -11.43 -32.58 -3.40
CA ALA A 695 -12.11 -31.38 -3.88
C ALA A 695 -11.67 -30.98 -5.30
N ARG A 696 -12.65 -30.55 -6.12
CA ARG A 696 -12.43 -30.12 -7.50
C ARG A 696 -13.28 -28.89 -7.83
N GLU A 697 -12.79 -28.07 -8.76
CA GLU A 697 -13.55 -26.94 -9.31
C GLU A 697 -14.66 -27.42 -10.21
N VAL A 698 -15.87 -26.91 -10.00
CA VAL A 698 -17.05 -27.23 -10.83
C VAL A 698 -16.81 -26.73 -12.25
N GLY A 699 -17.04 -27.63 -13.24
CA GLY A 699 -16.89 -27.31 -14.66
C GLY A 699 -15.51 -27.54 -15.24
N SER A 700 -14.44 -27.13 -14.58
CA SER A 700 -13.06 -27.38 -15.05
C SER A 700 -12.49 -28.72 -14.55
N SER A 701 -13.01 -29.27 -13.46
CA SER A 701 -12.50 -30.44 -12.75
C SER A 701 -11.06 -30.35 -12.27
N LEU A 702 -10.49 -29.13 -12.17
CA LEU A 702 -9.17 -28.92 -11.63
C LEU A 702 -9.10 -29.32 -10.16
N ILE A 703 -7.97 -29.88 -9.73
CA ILE A 703 -7.75 -30.30 -8.34
C ILE A 703 -7.70 -29.05 -7.45
N MET A 704 -8.57 -29.01 -6.44
CA MET A 704 -8.69 -27.91 -5.49
C MET A 704 -8.44 -28.34 -4.05
N GLY A 705 -8.41 -29.65 -3.78
CA GLY A 705 -8.07 -30.19 -2.47
C GLY A 705 -7.71 -31.65 -2.52
N PHE A 706 -6.93 -32.08 -1.51
CA PHE A 706 -6.58 -33.47 -1.25
C PHE A 706 -6.23 -33.67 0.21
N HIS A 707 -6.17 -34.93 0.63
CA HIS A 707 -5.61 -35.34 1.93
C HIS A 707 -4.79 -36.62 1.80
N HIS A 708 -3.91 -36.89 2.77
CA HIS A 708 -3.19 -38.16 2.84
C HIS A 708 -4.04 -39.23 3.56
N PRO A 709 -4.04 -40.50 3.10
CA PRO A 709 -4.91 -41.54 3.68
C PRO A 709 -4.55 -41.96 5.12
N THR A 710 -3.31 -41.74 5.58
CA THR A 710 -2.80 -42.18 6.88
C THR A 710 -2.19 -41.09 7.72
N PHE A 711 -1.63 -40.07 7.13
CA PHE A 711 -1.01 -38.96 7.85
C PHE A 711 -1.95 -37.75 7.87
N PRO A 712 -1.91 -36.89 8.93
CA PRO A 712 -2.78 -35.73 9.03
C PRO A 712 -2.31 -34.58 8.11
N VAL A 713 -2.22 -34.86 6.83
CA VAL A 713 -1.74 -33.94 5.79
C VAL A 713 -2.89 -33.58 4.86
N HIS A 714 -3.14 -32.29 4.69
CA HIS A 714 -4.21 -31.73 3.87
C HIS A 714 -3.66 -30.64 2.96
N GLY A 715 -4.25 -30.45 1.79
CA GLY A 715 -3.90 -29.39 0.86
C GLY A 715 -5.11 -28.77 0.19
N ILE A 716 -5.14 -27.43 0.08
CA ILE A 716 -6.14 -26.65 -0.64
C ILE A 716 -5.48 -25.65 -1.58
N GLN A 717 -5.93 -25.58 -2.84
CA GLN A 717 -5.38 -24.68 -3.86
C GLN A 717 -5.90 -23.24 -3.72
N PHE A 718 -7.08 -23.07 -3.15
CA PHE A 718 -7.75 -21.78 -2.98
C PHE A 718 -7.37 -21.11 -1.65
N HIS A 719 -7.79 -19.85 -1.49
CA HIS A 719 -7.51 -19.01 -0.33
C HIS A 719 -8.72 -18.95 0.61
N PRO A 720 -8.71 -19.68 1.73
CA PRO A 720 -9.83 -19.73 2.68
C PRO A 720 -10.01 -18.40 3.45
N GLU A 721 -8.97 -17.58 3.55
CA GLU A 721 -8.94 -16.31 4.28
C GLU A 721 -9.52 -15.14 3.48
N SER A 722 -9.69 -15.30 2.15
CA SER A 722 -10.16 -14.25 1.26
C SER A 722 -11.60 -13.85 1.57
N ILE A 723 -11.92 -12.56 1.35
CA ILE A 723 -13.30 -12.06 1.48
C ILE A 723 -14.31 -12.75 0.53
N GLY A 724 -13.83 -13.34 -0.54
CA GLY A 724 -14.66 -14.13 -1.48
C GLY A 724 -14.78 -15.60 -1.13
N SER A 725 -14.34 -16.04 0.06
CA SER A 725 -14.39 -17.42 0.55
C SER A 725 -15.26 -17.53 1.81
N PRO A 726 -16.59 -17.47 1.71
CA PRO A 726 -17.48 -17.36 2.87
C PRO A 726 -17.38 -18.53 3.88
N GLU A 727 -17.09 -19.74 3.40
CA GLU A 727 -16.93 -20.93 4.25
C GLU A 727 -15.46 -21.18 4.64
N GLY A 728 -14.53 -20.31 4.24
CA GLY A 728 -13.08 -20.56 4.40
C GLY A 728 -12.63 -20.65 5.86
N ARG A 729 -13.18 -19.82 6.75
CA ARG A 729 -12.89 -19.89 8.19
C ARG A 729 -13.37 -21.21 8.83
N ALA A 730 -14.46 -21.76 8.34
CA ALA A 730 -14.95 -23.06 8.82
C ALA A 730 -13.93 -24.16 8.48
N LEU A 731 -13.36 -24.14 7.26
CA LEU A 731 -12.29 -25.10 6.89
C LEU A 731 -11.04 -24.97 7.77
N ILE A 732 -10.61 -23.76 8.07
CA ILE A 732 -9.48 -23.53 8.98
C ILE A 732 -9.78 -24.11 10.36
N ARG A 733 -10.98 -23.92 10.91
CA ARG A 733 -11.40 -24.50 12.18
C ARG A 733 -11.42 -26.02 12.17
N GLU A 734 -11.91 -26.64 11.09
CA GLU A 734 -11.91 -28.10 10.96
C GLU A 734 -10.48 -28.64 10.93
N PHE A 735 -9.55 -28.00 10.21
CA PHE A 735 -8.14 -28.36 10.24
C PHE A 735 -7.55 -28.28 11.66
N LEU A 736 -7.85 -27.21 12.41
CA LEU A 736 -7.32 -26.99 13.76
C LEU A 736 -7.91 -27.94 14.83
N ARG A 737 -8.95 -28.71 14.51
CA ARG A 737 -9.51 -29.78 15.37
C ARG A 737 -8.79 -31.10 15.23
N ILE A 738 -8.01 -31.28 14.17
CA ILE A 738 -7.24 -32.50 13.97
C ILE A 738 -6.13 -32.58 15.02
N SER A 739 -6.06 -33.67 15.73
CA SER A 739 -5.00 -33.93 16.73
C SER A 739 -3.93 -34.87 16.21
N SER A 740 -2.74 -34.78 16.76
CA SER A 740 -1.65 -35.73 16.48
C SER A 740 -1.93 -37.16 16.92
N ASP A 741 -2.95 -37.36 17.78
CA ASP A 741 -3.32 -38.68 18.32
C ASP A 741 -4.36 -39.42 17.48
N GLY A 742 -4.67 -38.94 16.28
CA GLY A 742 -5.43 -39.60 15.22
C GLY A 742 -6.89 -39.37 15.24
#